data_7bc49076e9a612c3bcf20ae70c5e3096
#
_entry.id   7bc49076e9a612c3bcf20ae70c5e3096
#
_cell.length_a   1.000
_cell.length_b   1.000
_cell.length_c   1.000
_cell.angle_alpha   90.00
_cell.angle_beta   90.00
_cell.angle_gamma   90.00
#
_symmetry.space_group_name_H-M   'P 1'
#
loop_
_entity.id
_entity.type
_entity.pdbx_description
1 polymer ?
#
loop_
_entity_poly.entity_id
_entity_poly.type
_entity_poly.pdbx_seq_one_letter_code
_entity_poly.pdbx_strand_id
1 'polypeptide(L)'
;MTTSATQQTTTSAATSAFESAVIFYMALTTAGFIGFDLIRKKSARIFEPRTYIISEEKRSPPVPNGFLKWVKPTLTTSDEELIARVGLDGYMFLRVIRAFMKLFTAFSVIGICVILPLNHFGQSNQPGLESFTIGNINDTKRLYAHVIACYLFTAAILYMMYHEYYTYIRLRHEFLTTPEHRVSARATTILVLGIPHQLNKEPDLKNLYNVFPGGVKRIWLNSEPTELIDLTAKRTKALNKLEKAETVFLEKYLKYLAKDGGSGQDVEDGNKIPTPLRPTHKKIPLIGKKVDSIETYRNEINQLNKDINDLRTQSNFKPLDSAFIQFNDFVGAQLAATLTIPRLTEISREDVIWENLKVTNPSRVIRKIISFSITATLIILWAIPVTFVATISSLSALTTVIPFLQPLVDKLPKSAVGFIEGVLPAIGLALLMVCLPYLLRELSKLEGLIRHSDVMLSVQGKYFFFLLFNVLLVTTTVNGAAQVIPVIINNPTSIIKSLAENLPKASTFFLTYVLLKISTASIEALQLGSLSLYLATKIFLVKTPRQILHLETTLEHMDWGVTFPPHILIASIGLVYSVIQPLILPFTALHFALYYLAYRYNFLYVYDQIYETNGNLFVHAMEQFFWGIFIFQLTLIGLMVLNDAHIPGVLAVILFIITISTVLGIRVYFQHNPKAAFLPANLMGVIDMKTGQVVDFTKSTSSVTEDEKVDQGSKSKQISEKPLTDIDDEYTSPYVVHIEHGDSDKELERSENAYTHPALIVTNPLVWIPQDRTEMYKEEIKRCQDSGLNATSRGAKINEKYKVEVDITKAPNITDELY
;
A
#
# COMPACT_ATOMS: atom_id res chain seq x y z
N MET A 1 18.39 -47.88 -23.56
CA MET A 1 19.63 -47.24 -22.98
C MET A 1 19.80 -45.76 -23.35
N THR A 2 19.35 -45.28 -24.50
CA THR A 2 19.47 -43.88 -24.92
C THR A 2 18.54 -42.92 -24.13
N THR A 3 17.36 -43.33 -23.75
CA THR A 3 16.41 -42.53 -22.94
C THR A 3 16.88 -42.31 -21.49
N SER A 4 17.55 -43.28 -20.89
CA SER A 4 18.08 -43.15 -19.50
C SER A 4 19.29 -42.20 -19.43
N ALA A 5 20.17 -42.20 -20.44
CA ALA A 5 21.32 -41.30 -20.48
C ALA A 5 20.91 -39.84 -20.72
N THR A 6 19.92 -39.58 -21.58
CA THR A 6 19.38 -38.23 -21.83
C THR A 6 18.66 -37.69 -20.59
N GLN A 7 17.96 -38.53 -19.86
CA GLN A 7 17.26 -38.14 -18.64
C GLN A 7 18.25 -37.86 -17.50
N GLN A 8 19.34 -38.61 -17.36
CA GLN A 8 20.41 -38.35 -16.40
C GLN A 8 21.16 -37.03 -16.68
N THR A 9 21.42 -36.70 -17.94
CA THR A 9 22.08 -35.44 -18.33
C THR A 9 21.19 -34.22 -18.08
N THR A 10 19.89 -34.33 -18.35
CA THR A 10 18.95 -33.18 -18.09
C THR A 10 18.72 -32.95 -16.60
N THR A 11 18.69 -33.98 -15.78
CA THR A 11 18.51 -33.85 -14.32
C THR A 11 19.77 -33.42 -13.59
N SER A 12 20.97 -33.82 -14.04
CA SER A 12 22.21 -33.28 -13.51
C SER A 12 22.36 -31.78 -13.81
N ALA A 13 21.94 -31.36 -15.02
CA ALA A 13 21.87 -29.94 -15.41
C ALA A 13 20.88 -29.14 -14.57
N ALA A 14 19.70 -29.71 -14.22
CA ALA A 14 18.71 -29.05 -13.37
C ALA A 14 19.21 -28.88 -11.93
N THR A 15 19.95 -29.86 -11.40
CA THR A 15 20.52 -29.78 -10.03
C THR A 15 21.62 -28.72 -9.97
N SER A 16 22.53 -28.72 -10.92
CA SER A 16 23.62 -27.71 -11.00
C SER A 16 23.08 -26.29 -11.24
N ALA A 17 21.98 -26.16 -12.01
CA ALA A 17 21.29 -24.88 -12.21
C ALA A 17 20.67 -24.39 -10.89
N PHE A 18 20.06 -25.28 -10.09
CA PHE A 18 19.53 -24.92 -8.79
C PHE A 18 20.62 -24.51 -7.78
N GLU A 19 21.74 -25.27 -7.70
CA GLU A 19 22.89 -24.90 -6.85
C GLU A 19 23.43 -23.52 -7.23
N SER A 20 23.59 -23.27 -8.52
CA SER A 20 24.02 -21.97 -9.05
C SER A 20 23.03 -20.86 -8.70
N ALA A 21 21.73 -21.13 -8.76
CA ALA A 21 20.68 -20.19 -8.39
C ALA A 21 20.71 -19.88 -6.87
N VAL A 22 20.93 -20.88 -6.01
CA VAL A 22 21.09 -20.67 -4.56
C VAL A 22 22.26 -19.72 -4.29
N ILE A 23 23.42 -20.01 -4.85
CA ILE A 23 24.63 -19.18 -4.67
C ILE A 23 24.37 -17.75 -5.17
N PHE A 24 23.81 -17.63 -6.38
CA PHE A 24 23.55 -16.31 -6.98
C PHE A 24 22.54 -15.48 -6.17
N TYR A 25 21.39 -16.05 -5.85
CA TYR A 25 20.35 -15.27 -5.13
C TYR A 25 20.75 -14.97 -3.68
N MET A 26 21.46 -15.86 -3.01
CA MET A 26 21.98 -15.61 -1.66
C MET A 26 23.08 -14.53 -1.69
N ALA A 27 23.97 -14.56 -2.67
CA ALA A 27 24.98 -13.50 -2.86
C ALA A 27 24.30 -12.16 -3.17
N LEU A 28 23.30 -12.14 -4.05
CA LEU A 28 22.53 -10.94 -4.38
C LEU A 28 21.81 -10.37 -3.15
N THR A 29 21.18 -11.23 -2.36
CA THR A 29 20.53 -10.84 -1.09
C THR A 29 21.50 -10.20 -0.13
N THR A 30 22.64 -10.84 0.08
CA THR A 30 23.71 -10.34 0.99
C THR A 30 24.28 -9.02 0.49
N ALA A 31 24.60 -8.93 -0.81
CA ALA A 31 25.08 -7.69 -1.43
C ALA A 31 24.05 -6.56 -1.32
N GLY A 32 22.76 -6.88 -1.48
CA GLY A 32 21.67 -5.91 -1.33
C GLY A 32 21.57 -5.35 0.09
N PHE A 33 21.62 -6.18 1.13
CA PHE A 33 21.61 -5.70 2.52
C PHE A 33 22.87 -4.94 2.92
N ILE A 34 24.04 -5.35 2.41
CA ILE A 34 25.28 -4.57 2.58
C ILE A 34 25.16 -3.21 1.86
N GLY A 35 24.64 -3.21 0.62
CA GLY A 35 24.38 -2.00 -0.15
C GLY A 35 23.44 -1.06 0.58
N PHE A 36 22.36 -1.59 1.16
CA PHE A 36 21.44 -0.83 2.01
C PHE A 36 22.18 -0.16 3.17
N ASP A 37 22.99 -0.90 3.93
CA ASP A 37 23.67 -0.34 5.09
C ASP A 37 24.67 0.77 4.72
N LEU A 38 25.28 0.68 3.53
CA LEU A 38 26.20 1.69 3.02
C LEU A 38 25.51 2.95 2.47
N ILE A 39 24.38 2.77 1.79
CA ILE A 39 23.67 3.85 1.08
C ILE A 39 22.75 4.62 2.02
N ARG A 40 22.10 3.96 3.00
CA ARG A 40 21.11 4.58 3.90
C ARG A 40 21.61 5.85 4.57
N LYS A 41 22.90 5.88 4.95
CA LYS A 41 23.54 7.04 5.60
C LYS A 41 23.67 8.26 4.70
N LYS A 42 23.68 8.06 3.38
CA LYS A 42 23.86 9.15 2.40
C LYS A 42 22.54 9.77 1.98
N SER A 43 21.41 9.13 2.27
CA SER A 43 20.10 9.52 1.75
C SER A 43 19.00 9.37 2.80
N ALA A 44 19.11 10.16 3.89
CA ALA A 44 18.13 10.15 4.99
C ALA A 44 16.69 10.37 4.50
N ARG A 45 16.51 11.17 3.42
CA ARG A 45 15.21 11.41 2.78
C ARG A 45 14.49 10.14 2.33
N ILE A 46 15.24 9.13 1.90
CA ILE A 46 14.67 7.85 1.40
C ILE A 46 14.56 6.83 2.53
N PHE A 47 15.59 6.74 3.38
CA PHE A 47 15.72 5.62 4.31
C PHE A 47 15.30 5.95 5.74
N GLU A 48 15.27 7.22 6.13
CA GLU A 48 14.96 7.65 7.50
C GLU A 48 14.05 8.90 7.56
N PRO A 49 13.09 9.09 6.62
CA PRO A 49 12.29 10.32 6.57
C PRO A 49 11.42 10.50 7.82
N ARG A 50 10.98 9.43 8.48
CA ARG A 50 10.17 9.49 9.71
C ARG A 50 10.95 9.99 10.94
N THR A 51 12.26 10.16 10.82
CA THR A 51 13.05 10.73 11.94
C THR A 51 12.96 12.25 12.01
N TYR A 52 12.47 12.93 10.95
CA TYR A 52 12.44 14.41 10.92
C TYR A 52 11.21 15.01 10.18
N ILE A 53 10.50 14.27 9.33
CA ILE A 53 9.36 14.83 8.57
C ILE A 53 8.06 14.78 9.36
N ILE A 54 7.84 13.75 10.16
CA ILE A 54 6.59 13.55 10.91
C ILE A 54 6.55 14.38 12.20
N SER A 55 5.34 14.64 12.72
CA SER A 55 5.12 15.28 14.03
C SER A 55 5.90 14.58 15.15
N GLU A 56 6.34 15.32 16.15
CA GLU A 56 7.19 14.80 17.23
C GLU A 56 6.61 13.58 17.94
N GLU A 57 5.30 13.54 18.13
CA GLU A 57 4.59 12.43 18.79
C GLU A 57 4.76 11.08 18.08
N LYS A 58 4.85 11.08 16.74
CA LYS A 58 4.97 9.86 15.92
C LYS A 58 6.39 9.63 15.40
N ARG A 59 7.33 10.54 15.72
CA ARG A 59 8.70 10.51 15.21
C ARG A 59 9.48 9.32 15.76
N SER A 60 10.19 8.64 14.88
CA SER A 60 11.11 7.56 15.27
C SER A 60 12.47 8.15 15.70
N PRO A 61 13.14 7.59 16.70
CA PRO A 61 14.48 8.01 17.06
C PRO A 61 15.45 7.76 15.89
N PRO A 62 16.49 8.59 15.75
CA PRO A 62 17.47 8.43 14.68
C PRO A 62 18.18 7.08 14.75
N VAL A 63 18.49 6.51 13.59
CA VAL A 63 19.13 5.20 13.50
C VAL A 63 20.62 5.30 13.83
N PRO A 64 21.18 4.47 14.71
CA PRO A 64 22.59 4.52 15.07
C PRO A 64 23.51 4.34 13.87
N ASN A 65 24.62 5.10 13.85
CA ASN A 65 25.66 4.95 12.84
C ASN A 65 26.53 3.71 13.10
N GLY A 66 26.87 2.98 12.05
CA GLY A 66 27.73 1.81 12.08
C GLY A 66 27.18 0.65 11.28
N PHE A 67 28.06 -0.28 10.93
CA PHE A 67 27.70 -1.46 10.16
C PHE A 67 26.71 -2.34 10.97
N LEU A 68 25.55 -2.65 10.39
CA LEU A 68 24.46 -3.44 10.99
C LEU A 68 23.91 -2.91 12.34
N LYS A 69 24.31 -1.72 12.81
CA LYS A 69 23.79 -1.17 14.09
C LYS A 69 22.29 -0.84 14.04
N TRP A 70 21.72 -0.71 12.86
CA TRP A 70 20.29 -0.50 12.66
C TRP A 70 19.42 -1.74 13.02
N VAL A 71 20.02 -2.93 12.95
CA VAL A 71 19.28 -4.19 13.19
C VAL A 71 18.76 -4.30 14.63
N LYS A 72 19.61 -3.94 15.61
CA LYS A 72 19.25 -4.05 17.03
C LYS A 72 18.04 -3.17 17.38
N PRO A 73 18.02 -1.84 17.16
CA PRO A 73 16.87 -1.02 17.48
C PRO A 73 15.63 -1.45 16.71
N THR A 74 15.79 -1.84 15.43
CA THR A 74 14.68 -2.35 14.62
C THR A 74 14.01 -3.59 15.24
N LEU A 75 14.77 -4.50 15.82
CA LEU A 75 14.24 -5.73 16.42
C LEU A 75 13.82 -5.58 17.88
N THR A 76 14.35 -4.60 18.62
CA THR A 76 14.09 -4.44 20.06
C THR A 76 12.96 -3.46 20.38
N THR A 77 12.48 -2.66 19.42
CA THR A 77 11.29 -1.80 19.61
C THR A 77 10.11 -2.62 20.13
N SER A 78 9.42 -2.16 21.17
CA SER A 78 8.28 -2.87 21.76
C SER A 78 7.09 -2.94 20.79
N ASP A 79 6.22 -3.92 20.99
CA ASP A 79 5.01 -4.08 20.16
C ASP A 79 4.04 -2.90 20.40
N GLU A 80 3.98 -2.34 21.62
CA GLU A 80 3.16 -1.16 21.95
C GLU A 80 3.63 0.10 21.23
N GLU A 81 4.94 0.35 21.27
CA GLU A 81 5.57 1.47 20.57
C GLU A 81 5.42 1.33 19.05
N LEU A 82 5.47 0.11 18.54
CA LEU A 82 5.28 -0.18 17.12
C LEU A 82 3.84 0.14 16.70
N ILE A 83 2.81 -0.28 17.48
CA ILE A 83 1.40 0.04 17.22
C ILE A 83 1.18 1.56 17.24
N ALA A 84 1.73 2.26 18.21
CA ALA A 84 1.57 3.70 18.34
C ALA A 84 2.16 4.48 17.14
N ARG A 85 3.28 3.99 16.58
CA ARG A 85 3.96 4.65 15.46
C ARG A 85 3.43 4.25 14.09
N VAL A 86 3.03 2.98 13.93
CA VAL A 86 2.74 2.37 12.63
C VAL A 86 1.25 2.08 12.42
N GLY A 87 0.44 2.20 13.49
CA GLY A 87 -0.96 1.83 13.46
C GLY A 87 -1.22 0.33 13.56
N LEU A 88 -2.50 -0.04 13.61
CA LEU A 88 -2.91 -1.43 13.78
C LEU A 88 -2.66 -2.29 12.54
N ASP A 89 -2.92 -1.74 11.35
CA ASP A 89 -2.74 -2.47 10.08
C ASP A 89 -1.28 -2.86 9.85
N GLY A 90 -0.36 -1.93 10.04
CA GLY A 90 1.07 -2.20 9.90
C GLY A 90 1.60 -3.21 10.91
N TYR A 91 1.14 -3.10 12.16
CA TYR A 91 1.49 -4.07 13.18
C TYR A 91 0.95 -5.47 12.88
N MET A 92 -0.31 -5.58 12.45
CA MET A 92 -0.92 -6.87 12.09
C MET A 92 -0.25 -7.51 10.89
N PHE A 93 0.18 -6.71 9.90
CA PHE A 93 0.98 -7.22 8.79
C PHE A 93 2.30 -7.84 9.27
N LEU A 94 3.08 -7.11 10.08
CA LEU A 94 4.33 -7.64 10.64
C LEU A 94 4.09 -8.90 11.49
N ARG A 95 2.97 -8.95 12.19
CA ARG A 95 2.58 -10.10 12.98
C ARG A 95 2.30 -11.33 12.11
N VAL A 96 1.63 -11.16 10.96
CA VAL A 96 1.43 -12.23 9.97
C VAL A 96 2.77 -12.76 9.44
N ILE A 97 3.67 -11.86 9.02
CA ILE A 97 5.00 -12.24 8.53
C ILE A 97 5.79 -13.01 9.63
N ARG A 98 5.74 -12.52 10.87
CA ARG A 98 6.37 -13.19 12.04
C ARG A 98 5.74 -14.55 12.34
N ALA A 99 4.42 -14.68 12.22
CA ALA A 99 3.72 -15.95 12.43
C ALA A 99 4.10 -16.97 11.35
N PHE A 100 4.14 -16.58 10.08
CA PHE A 100 4.61 -17.47 9.00
C PHE A 100 6.09 -17.84 9.16
N MET A 101 6.96 -16.91 9.54
CA MET A 101 8.35 -17.22 9.86
C MET A 101 8.45 -18.33 10.90
N LYS A 102 7.77 -18.20 12.03
CA LYS A 102 7.77 -19.20 13.10
C LYS A 102 7.19 -20.53 12.63
N LEU A 103 6.07 -20.50 11.91
CA LEU A 103 5.39 -21.68 11.40
C LEU A 103 6.29 -22.47 10.44
N PHE A 104 6.84 -21.82 9.42
CA PHE A 104 7.70 -22.49 8.43
C PHE A 104 9.04 -22.91 9.02
N THR A 105 9.56 -22.21 10.04
CA THR A 105 10.74 -22.69 10.80
C THR A 105 10.43 -23.98 11.52
N ALA A 106 9.28 -24.09 12.20
CA ALA A 106 8.86 -25.33 12.85
C ALA A 106 8.61 -26.46 11.83
N PHE A 107 7.97 -26.14 10.70
CA PHE A 107 7.74 -27.11 9.62
C PHE A 107 9.04 -27.58 8.97
N SER A 108 10.06 -26.71 8.89
CA SER A 108 11.38 -27.07 8.37
C SER A 108 12.04 -28.17 9.18
N VAL A 109 11.88 -28.17 10.50
CA VAL A 109 12.43 -29.22 11.35
C VAL A 109 11.82 -30.58 10.98
N ILE A 110 10.49 -30.66 10.91
CA ILE A 110 9.78 -31.90 10.54
C ILE A 110 10.08 -32.29 9.10
N GLY A 111 10.02 -31.31 8.19
CA GLY A 111 10.26 -31.52 6.75
C GLY A 111 11.64 -32.07 6.45
N ILE A 112 12.68 -31.48 7.04
CA ILE A 112 14.08 -31.86 6.77
C ILE A 112 14.47 -33.12 7.52
N CYS A 113 14.04 -33.29 8.80
CA CYS A 113 14.46 -34.43 9.62
C CYS A 113 13.66 -35.70 9.35
N VAL A 114 12.40 -35.58 8.90
CA VAL A 114 11.50 -36.72 8.75
C VAL A 114 11.10 -36.96 7.29
N ILE A 115 10.48 -35.97 6.66
CA ILE A 115 9.88 -36.16 5.33
C ILE A 115 10.95 -36.24 4.23
N LEU A 116 11.99 -35.43 4.27
CA LEU A 116 13.03 -35.43 3.25
C LEU A 116 13.82 -36.73 3.22
N PRO A 117 14.26 -37.34 4.34
CA PRO A 117 14.87 -38.66 4.35
C PRO A 117 13.91 -39.76 3.84
N LEU A 118 12.63 -39.72 4.23
CA LEU A 118 11.63 -40.68 3.75
C LEU A 118 11.47 -40.62 2.24
N ASN A 119 11.51 -39.41 1.65
CA ASN A 119 11.47 -39.24 0.21
C ASN A 119 12.76 -39.76 -0.44
N HIS A 120 13.92 -39.38 0.09
CA HIS A 120 15.22 -39.74 -0.48
C HIS A 120 15.41 -41.26 -0.56
N PHE A 121 15.04 -41.98 0.48
CA PHE A 121 15.10 -43.43 0.50
C PHE A 121 13.86 -44.13 -0.10
N GLY A 122 13.09 -43.44 -0.97
CA GLY A 122 11.80 -43.86 -1.49
C GLY A 122 11.81 -44.99 -2.51
N GLN A 123 12.98 -45.42 -2.97
CA GLN A 123 13.24 -46.58 -3.84
C GLN A 123 12.82 -46.44 -5.30
N SER A 124 12.26 -45.32 -5.77
CA SER A 124 12.00 -45.09 -7.20
C SER A 124 13.25 -44.62 -7.96
N ASN A 125 14.37 -44.42 -7.27
CA ASN A 125 15.66 -43.98 -7.82
C ASN A 125 15.59 -42.77 -8.74
N GLN A 126 14.75 -41.81 -8.39
CA GLN A 126 14.67 -40.52 -9.14
C GLN A 126 16.01 -39.79 -9.02
N PRO A 127 16.53 -39.17 -10.10
CA PRO A 127 17.83 -38.52 -10.08
C PRO A 127 17.77 -37.11 -9.54
N GLY A 128 18.87 -36.63 -8.93
CA GLY A 128 19.08 -35.27 -8.51
C GLY A 128 18.05 -34.78 -7.48
N LEU A 129 17.52 -33.57 -7.65
CA LEU A 129 16.54 -32.96 -6.74
C LEU A 129 15.20 -33.70 -6.68
N GLU A 130 14.88 -34.49 -7.72
CA GLU A 130 13.64 -35.27 -7.73
C GLU A 130 13.68 -36.42 -6.73
N SER A 131 14.87 -36.88 -6.30
CA SER A 131 15.03 -37.85 -5.21
C SER A 131 14.49 -37.36 -3.86
N PHE A 132 14.37 -36.04 -3.64
CA PHE A 132 13.84 -35.46 -2.42
C PHE A 132 12.33 -35.19 -2.50
N THR A 133 11.68 -35.53 -3.60
CA THR A 133 10.23 -35.35 -3.77
C THR A 133 9.45 -36.60 -3.39
N ILE A 134 8.15 -36.40 -3.09
CA ILE A 134 7.21 -37.51 -2.86
C ILE A 134 7.13 -38.47 -4.08
N GLY A 135 7.47 -37.98 -5.30
CA GLY A 135 7.55 -38.81 -6.52
C GLY A 135 8.64 -39.88 -6.48
N ASN A 136 9.59 -39.85 -5.54
CA ASN A 136 10.60 -40.90 -5.37
C ASN A 136 10.09 -42.10 -4.52
N ILE A 137 8.87 -42.01 -3.97
CA ILE A 137 8.32 -43.07 -3.10
C ILE A 137 7.59 -44.12 -3.94
N ASN A 138 8.03 -45.34 -3.83
CA ASN A 138 7.39 -46.51 -4.44
C ASN A 138 6.53 -47.34 -3.47
N ASP A 139 6.89 -47.32 -2.15
CA ASP A 139 6.14 -48.02 -1.11
C ASP A 139 5.01 -47.16 -0.55
N THR A 140 3.76 -47.57 -0.79
CA THR A 140 2.54 -46.90 -0.31
C THR A 140 2.50 -46.75 1.22
N LYS A 141 3.19 -47.64 1.98
CA LYS A 141 3.27 -47.52 3.44
C LYS A 141 3.99 -46.25 3.91
N ARG A 142 4.94 -45.76 3.15
CA ARG A 142 5.66 -44.54 3.47
C ARG A 142 4.79 -43.28 3.31
N LEU A 143 3.74 -43.34 2.51
CA LEU A 143 2.79 -42.24 2.31
C LEU A 143 1.98 -41.92 3.57
N TYR A 144 1.86 -42.86 4.54
CA TYR A 144 1.25 -42.54 5.84
C TYR A 144 1.98 -41.40 6.59
N ALA A 145 3.31 -41.34 6.48
CA ALA A 145 4.06 -40.25 7.12
C ALA A 145 3.71 -38.87 6.54
N HIS A 146 3.44 -38.78 5.22
CA HIS A 146 3.01 -37.55 4.57
C HIS A 146 1.61 -37.12 5.03
N VAL A 147 0.69 -38.06 5.19
CA VAL A 147 -0.64 -37.78 5.74
C VAL A 147 -0.55 -37.33 7.19
N ILE A 148 0.26 -38.00 8.02
CA ILE A 148 0.49 -37.59 9.42
C ILE A 148 1.08 -36.18 9.47
N ALA A 149 2.09 -35.88 8.63
CA ALA A 149 2.67 -34.55 8.55
C ALA A 149 1.63 -33.51 8.12
N CYS A 150 0.74 -33.87 7.17
CA CYS A 150 -0.36 -32.99 6.77
C CYS A 150 -1.31 -32.69 7.92
N TYR A 151 -1.66 -33.71 8.75
CA TYR A 151 -2.47 -33.49 9.95
C TYR A 151 -1.77 -32.55 10.94
N LEU A 152 -0.49 -32.76 11.20
CA LEU A 152 0.30 -31.92 12.12
C LEU A 152 0.42 -30.49 11.60
N PHE A 153 0.72 -30.31 10.31
CA PHE A 153 0.85 -29.00 9.71
C PHE A 153 -0.49 -28.27 9.71
N THR A 154 -1.57 -28.95 9.32
CA THR A 154 -2.92 -28.36 9.35
C THR A 154 -3.34 -27.98 10.76
N ALA A 155 -3.13 -28.84 11.75
CA ALA A 155 -3.43 -28.53 13.14
C ALA A 155 -2.66 -27.31 13.65
N ALA A 156 -1.35 -27.23 13.35
CA ALA A 156 -0.52 -26.09 13.72
C ALA A 156 -0.97 -24.79 13.05
N ILE A 157 -1.37 -24.83 11.77
CA ILE A 157 -1.89 -23.68 11.04
C ILE A 157 -3.21 -23.21 11.66
N LEU A 158 -4.16 -24.11 11.86
CA LEU A 158 -5.47 -23.79 12.43
C LEU A 158 -5.33 -23.22 13.85
N TYR A 159 -4.43 -23.78 14.67
CA TYR A 159 -4.09 -23.22 15.97
C TYR A 159 -3.48 -21.82 15.89
N MET A 160 -2.49 -21.64 14.99
CA MET A 160 -1.89 -20.33 14.74
C MET A 160 -2.95 -19.32 14.33
N MET A 161 -3.84 -19.66 13.39
CA MET A 161 -4.89 -18.78 12.91
C MET A 161 -5.88 -18.43 14.03
N TYR A 162 -6.32 -19.40 14.82
CA TYR A 162 -7.17 -19.14 15.97
C TYR A 162 -6.52 -18.17 16.96
N HIS A 163 -5.25 -18.41 17.28
CA HIS A 163 -4.50 -17.54 18.20
C HIS A 163 -4.30 -16.13 17.64
N GLU A 164 -4.02 -15.99 16.35
CA GLU A 164 -3.83 -14.68 15.70
C GLU A 164 -5.17 -13.92 15.59
N TYR A 165 -6.28 -14.58 15.28
CA TYR A 165 -7.61 -13.96 15.31
C TYR A 165 -8.00 -13.49 16.71
N TYR A 166 -7.77 -14.31 17.73
CA TYR A 166 -8.03 -13.93 19.11
C TYR A 166 -7.22 -12.69 19.52
N THR A 167 -5.93 -12.69 19.17
CA THR A 167 -5.03 -11.57 19.46
C THR A 167 -5.44 -10.31 18.69
N TYR A 168 -5.84 -10.47 17.43
CA TYR A 168 -6.35 -9.36 16.61
C TYR A 168 -7.55 -8.68 17.27
N ILE A 169 -8.55 -9.43 17.70
CA ILE A 169 -9.74 -8.86 18.33
C ILE A 169 -9.36 -8.09 19.60
N ARG A 170 -8.49 -8.67 20.44
CA ARG A 170 -8.01 -8.01 21.66
C ARG A 170 -7.29 -6.70 21.33
N LEU A 171 -6.33 -6.72 20.41
CA LEU A 171 -5.57 -5.53 20.04
C LEU A 171 -6.44 -4.48 19.36
N ARG A 172 -7.41 -4.90 18.53
CA ARG A 172 -8.37 -3.98 17.93
C ARG A 172 -9.22 -3.29 19.01
N HIS A 173 -9.70 -4.02 20.00
CA HIS A 173 -10.45 -3.44 21.09
C HIS A 173 -9.59 -2.48 21.93
N GLU A 174 -8.35 -2.86 22.25
CA GLU A 174 -7.40 -2.01 22.95
C GLU A 174 -7.11 -0.73 22.16
N PHE A 175 -6.86 -0.84 20.85
CA PHE A 175 -6.60 0.31 19.97
C PHE A 175 -7.79 1.27 19.87
N LEU A 176 -9.00 0.75 19.64
CA LEU A 176 -10.21 1.56 19.52
C LEU A 176 -10.63 2.24 20.84
N THR A 177 -10.16 1.74 21.98
CA THR A 177 -10.46 2.32 23.31
C THR A 177 -9.36 3.21 23.84
N THR A 178 -8.26 3.44 23.11
CA THR A 178 -7.24 4.41 23.50
C THR A 178 -7.83 5.83 23.64
N PRO A 179 -7.38 6.63 24.62
CA PRO A 179 -7.90 7.97 24.81
C PRO A 179 -7.78 8.86 23.57
N GLU A 180 -6.64 8.78 22.85
CA GLU A 180 -6.40 9.55 21.63
C GLU A 180 -7.39 9.17 20.53
N HIS A 181 -7.67 7.87 20.38
CA HIS A 181 -8.61 7.38 19.36
C HIS A 181 -10.04 7.80 19.69
N ARG A 182 -10.49 7.67 20.96
CA ARG A 182 -11.87 7.96 21.38
C ARG A 182 -12.26 9.42 21.15
N VAL A 183 -11.33 10.36 21.23
CA VAL A 183 -11.59 11.80 20.98
C VAL A 183 -11.39 12.19 19.52
N SER A 184 -10.91 11.30 18.66
CA SER A 184 -10.68 11.59 17.26
C SER A 184 -11.99 11.81 16.51
N ALA A 185 -11.97 12.68 15.50
CA ALA A 185 -13.15 12.93 14.67
C ALA A 185 -13.64 11.64 13.97
N ARG A 186 -12.72 10.78 13.54
CA ARG A 186 -13.08 9.50 12.86
C ARG A 186 -13.81 8.52 13.78
N ALA A 187 -13.47 8.47 15.07
CA ALA A 187 -14.11 7.57 16.03
C ALA A 187 -15.50 8.05 16.46
N THR A 188 -15.73 9.37 16.45
CA THR A 188 -16.98 10.00 16.85
C THR A 188 -17.93 10.26 15.67
N THR A 189 -17.50 10.05 14.42
CA THR A 189 -18.30 10.32 13.22
C THR A 189 -18.72 9.04 12.51
N ILE A 190 -19.99 9.00 12.09
CA ILE A 190 -20.52 7.96 11.22
C ILE A 190 -20.94 8.55 9.87
N LEU A 191 -20.83 7.79 8.80
CA LEU A 191 -21.43 8.10 7.51
C LEU A 191 -22.72 7.27 7.33
N VAL A 192 -23.82 7.94 7.19
CA VAL A 192 -25.14 7.33 6.90
C VAL A 192 -25.40 7.45 5.40
N LEU A 193 -25.89 6.36 4.81
CA LEU A 193 -26.16 6.27 3.36
C LEU A 193 -27.62 5.90 3.11
N GLY A 194 -28.17 6.36 1.98
CA GLY A 194 -29.53 6.04 1.58
C GLY A 194 -30.59 6.71 2.48
N ILE A 195 -30.32 7.96 2.87
CA ILE A 195 -31.25 8.76 3.67
C ILE A 195 -32.50 9.07 2.83
N PRO A 196 -33.74 8.73 3.30
CA PRO A 196 -34.95 9.12 2.61
C PRO A 196 -35.04 10.64 2.45
N HIS A 197 -35.54 11.12 1.31
CA HIS A 197 -35.64 12.56 1.01
C HIS A 197 -36.42 13.35 2.09
N GLN A 198 -37.36 12.72 2.77
CA GLN A 198 -38.14 13.35 3.84
C GLN A 198 -37.29 13.67 5.06
N LEU A 199 -36.28 12.86 5.35
CA LEU A 199 -35.34 12.99 6.49
C LEU A 199 -34.04 13.67 6.11
N ASN A 200 -33.82 14.04 4.85
CA ASN A 200 -32.57 14.62 4.38
C ASN A 200 -32.50 16.13 4.69
N LYS A 201 -32.72 16.46 5.95
CA LYS A 201 -32.61 17.80 6.53
C LYS A 201 -31.89 17.70 7.88
N GLU A 202 -31.06 18.66 8.17
CA GLU A 202 -30.29 18.66 9.40
C GLU A 202 -31.14 18.55 10.69
N PRO A 203 -32.25 19.31 10.87
CA PRO A 203 -33.09 19.19 12.06
C PRO A 203 -33.69 17.80 12.25
N ASP A 204 -34.13 17.17 11.15
CA ASP A 204 -34.82 15.88 11.20
C ASP A 204 -33.83 14.77 11.56
N LEU A 205 -32.65 14.79 10.95
CA LEU A 205 -31.55 13.87 11.29
C LEU A 205 -31.06 14.10 12.72
N LYS A 206 -30.95 15.35 13.16
CA LYS A 206 -30.56 15.66 14.54
C LYS A 206 -31.56 15.08 15.54
N ASN A 207 -32.83 15.25 15.31
CA ASN A 207 -33.88 14.68 16.17
C ASN A 207 -33.82 13.14 16.20
N LEU A 208 -33.60 12.51 15.03
CA LEU A 208 -33.52 11.05 14.92
C LEU A 208 -32.30 10.47 15.65
N TYR A 209 -31.13 11.10 15.52
CA TYR A 209 -29.88 10.57 16.07
C TYR A 209 -29.54 11.10 17.46
N ASN A 210 -30.24 12.12 17.95
CA ASN A 210 -30.01 12.68 19.28
C ASN A 210 -30.48 11.75 20.43
N VAL A 211 -31.12 10.64 20.11
CA VAL A 211 -31.50 9.60 21.09
C VAL A 211 -30.31 8.77 21.58
N PHE A 212 -29.18 8.82 20.85
CA PHE A 212 -27.96 8.13 21.26
C PHE A 212 -27.20 8.90 22.35
N PRO A 213 -26.47 8.18 23.24
CA PRO A 213 -25.73 8.80 24.32
C PRO A 213 -24.80 9.94 23.86
N GLY A 214 -24.76 11.01 24.63
CA GLY A 214 -23.99 12.21 24.30
C GLY A 214 -24.61 13.12 23.23
N GLY A 215 -25.61 12.65 22.50
CA GLY A 215 -26.29 13.41 21.44
C GLY A 215 -25.41 13.77 20.25
N VAL A 216 -26.03 14.40 19.26
CA VAL A 216 -25.37 14.79 18.00
C VAL A 216 -24.66 16.13 18.18
N LYS A 217 -23.36 16.16 17.83
CA LYS A 217 -22.53 17.37 17.82
C LYS A 217 -22.75 18.19 16.54
N ARG A 218 -22.60 17.53 15.38
CA ARG A 218 -22.68 18.16 14.06
C ARG A 218 -23.18 17.20 13.00
N ILE A 219 -23.78 17.76 11.96
CA ILE A 219 -24.24 16.99 10.77
C ILE A 219 -23.73 17.71 9.53
N TRP A 220 -23.10 16.97 8.62
CA TRP A 220 -22.73 17.44 7.30
C TRP A 220 -23.58 16.70 6.27
N LEU A 221 -24.53 17.40 5.67
CA LEU A 221 -25.28 16.90 4.54
C LEU A 221 -24.41 16.92 3.29
N ASN A 222 -24.26 15.80 2.63
CA ASN A 222 -23.45 15.73 1.43
C ASN A 222 -24.19 16.31 0.23
N SER A 223 -23.44 16.98 -0.64
CA SER A 223 -23.91 17.52 -1.90
C SER A 223 -22.99 17.16 -3.05
N GLU A 224 -23.45 17.30 -4.28
CA GLU A 224 -22.70 17.00 -5.50
C GLU A 224 -22.24 18.30 -6.18
N PRO A 225 -21.07 18.86 -5.80
CA PRO A 225 -20.53 20.09 -6.38
C PRO A 225 -19.67 19.79 -7.63
N THR A 226 -20.18 19.04 -8.62
CA THR A 226 -19.42 18.53 -9.78
C THR A 226 -18.71 19.65 -10.54
N GLU A 227 -19.42 20.76 -10.84
CA GLU A 227 -18.87 21.90 -11.56
C GLU A 227 -17.76 22.59 -10.76
N LEU A 228 -17.94 22.72 -9.46
CA LEU A 228 -16.96 23.31 -8.55
C LEU A 228 -15.69 22.46 -8.45
N ILE A 229 -15.82 21.13 -8.46
CA ILE A 229 -14.69 20.19 -8.53
C ILE A 229 -13.88 20.42 -9.81
N ASP A 230 -14.56 20.53 -10.96
CA ASP A 230 -13.89 20.75 -12.23
C ASP A 230 -13.16 22.09 -12.28
N LEU A 231 -13.77 23.16 -11.76
CA LEU A 231 -13.15 24.48 -11.71
C LEU A 231 -11.96 24.52 -10.75
N THR A 232 -12.06 23.93 -9.59
CA THR A 232 -10.94 23.84 -8.64
C THR A 232 -9.78 23.03 -9.21
N ALA A 233 -10.05 21.92 -9.90
CA ALA A 233 -9.02 21.14 -10.60
C ALA A 233 -8.35 21.93 -11.74
N LYS A 234 -9.11 22.70 -12.54
CA LYS A 234 -8.56 23.60 -13.57
C LYS A 234 -7.70 24.68 -12.96
N ARG A 235 -8.15 25.29 -11.85
CA ARG A 235 -7.40 26.30 -11.10
C ARG A 235 -6.05 25.77 -10.61
N THR A 236 -6.02 24.59 -9.99
CA THR A 236 -4.78 23.96 -9.54
C THR A 236 -3.82 23.67 -10.69
N LYS A 237 -4.34 23.21 -11.83
CA LYS A 237 -3.53 23.03 -13.06
C LYS A 237 -2.96 24.35 -13.59
N ALA A 238 -3.74 25.42 -13.60
CA ALA A 238 -3.30 26.75 -14.01
C ALA A 238 -2.23 27.31 -13.05
N LEU A 239 -2.40 27.14 -11.72
CA LEU A 239 -1.43 27.51 -10.71
C LEU A 239 -0.08 26.83 -10.93
N ASN A 240 -0.07 25.52 -11.09
CA ASN A 240 1.16 24.77 -11.35
C ASN A 240 1.88 25.21 -12.64
N LYS A 241 1.12 25.61 -13.67
CA LYS A 241 1.68 26.15 -14.91
C LYS A 241 2.21 27.57 -14.72
N LEU A 242 1.54 28.41 -13.93
CA LEU A 242 2.01 29.76 -13.60
C LEU A 242 3.34 29.68 -12.83
N GLU A 243 3.40 28.94 -11.74
CA GLU A 243 4.63 28.78 -10.93
C GLU A 243 5.80 28.22 -11.76
N LYS A 244 5.51 27.28 -12.67
CA LYS A 244 6.52 26.79 -13.63
C LYS A 244 6.98 27.87 -14.59
N ALA A 245 6.08 28.68 -15.10
CA ALA A 245 6.41 29.77 -16.04
C ALA A 245 7.24 30.85 -15.34
N GLU A 246 6.87 31.26 -14.13
CA GLU A 246 7.62 32.21 -13.30
C GLU A 246 9.05 31.67 -12.99
N THR A 247 9.15 30.42 -12.54
CA THR A 247 10.46 29.81 -12.27
C THR A 247 11.35 29.76 -13.50
N VAL A 248 10.82 29.34 -14.66
CA VAL A 248 11.57 29.28 -15.92
C VAL A 248 11.97 30.68 -16.40
N PHE A 249 11.13 31.68 -16.17
CA PHE A 249 11.44 33.06 -16.49
C PHE A 249 12.65 33.56 -15.69
N LEU A 250 12.61 33.41 -14.36
CA LEU A 250 13.71 33.83 -13.47
C LEU A 250 15.02 33.09 -13.78
N GLU A 251 14.95 31.78 -14.04
CA GLU A 251 16.14 31.01 -14.47
C GLU A 251 16.74 31.54 -15.80
N LYS A 252 15.91 31.84 -16.78
CA LYS A 252 16.35 32.40 -18.08
C LYS A 252 16.93 33.79 -17.92
N TYR A 253 16.28 34.62 -17.10
CA TYR A 253 16.75 35.97 -16.81
C TYR A 253 18.11 35.99 -16.18
N LEU A 254 18.35 35.14 -15.15
CA LEU A 254 19.65 34.99 -14.52
C LEU A 254 20.74 34.48 -15.47
N LYS A 255 20.39 33.53 -16.36
CA LYS A 255 21.33 33.03 -17.38
C LYS A 255 21.67 34.07 -18.43
N TYR A 256 20.72 34.92 -18.80
CA TYR A 256 20.93 36.03 -19.73
C TYR A 256 21.90 37.03 -19.13
N LEU A 257 21.70 37.52 -17.93
CA LEU A 257 22.60 38.43 -17.24
C LEU A 257 24.01 37.87 -17.06
N ALA A 258 24.16 36.57 -16.84
CA ALA A 258 25.45 35.92 -16.71
C ALA A 258 26.21 35.83 -18.05
N LYS A 259 25.53 35.81 -19.18
CA LYS A 259 26.15 35.75 -20.52
C LYS A 259 26.54 37.14 -21.06
N ASP A 260 25.71 38.12 -20.85
CA ASP A 260 25.90 39.48 -21.46
C ASP A 260 26.78 40.41 -20.62
N GLY A 261 27.39 39.92 -19.49
CA GLY A 261 28.29 40.74 -18.66
C GLY A 261 27.63 42.04 -18.13
N GLY A 262 26.28 42.05 -18.08
CA GLY A 262 25.49 43.22 -17.73
C GLY A 262 25.75 43.67 -16.30
N SER A 263 26.39 44.80 -16.14
CA SER A 263 26.34 45.62 -14.94
C SER A 263 24.86 45.95 -14.70
N GLY A 264 24.33 45.63 -13.51
CA GLY A 264 22.91 45.82 -13.12
C GLY A 264 22.40 47.29 -13.17
N GLN A 265 23.07 48.18 -13.89
CA GLN A 265 22.69 49.59 -14.05
C GLN A 265 21.66 49.85 -15.17
N ASP A 266 21.47 48.90 -16.08
CA ASP A 266 20.47 49.07 -17.17
C ASP A 266 19.04 48.61 -16.80
N VAL A 267 18.78 48.25 -15.54
CA VAL A 267 17.51 47.66 -15.09
C VAL A 267 16.65 48.69 -14.29
N GLU A 268 17.13 49.93 -14.06
CA GLU A 268 16.31 50.93 -13.34
C GLU A 268 15.09 51.43 -14.14
N ASP A 269 15.07 51.22 -15.47
CA ASP A 269 13.87 51.45 -16.26
C ASP A 269 13.06 50.15 -16.41
N GLY A 270 12.12 49.94 -15.50
CA GLY A 270 11.25 48.77 -15.40
C GLY A 270 10.40 48.41 -16.62
N ASN A 271 10.72 48.91 -17.80
CA ASN A 271 9.92 48.74 -19.02
C ASN A 271 10.57 48.00 -20.17
N LYS A 272 11.81 47.48 -20.03
CA LYS A 272 12.49 46.81 -21.16
C LYS A 272 13.07 45.43 -20.79
N ILE A 273 12.24 44.52 -20.24
CA ILE A 273 12.63 43.12 -20.24
C ILE A 273 12.59 42.65 -21.71
N PRO A 274 13.69 42.09 -22.24
CA PRO A 274 13.70 41.55 -23.60
C PRO A 274 12.57 40.54 -23.78
N THR A 275 11.64 40.80 -24.64
CA THR A 275 10.48 39.94 -24.93
C THR A 275 10.81 38.45 -25.16
N PRO A 276 12.00 38.05 -25.68
CA PRO A 276 12.34 36.65 -25.86
C PRO A 276 12.61 35.87 -24.53
N LEU A 277 12.74 36.55 -23.38
CA LEU A 277 13.01 35.87 -22.09
C LEU A 277 11.72 35.34 -21.43
N ARG A 278 10.58 35.96 -21.66
CA ARG A 278 9.31 35.51 -21.10
C ARG A 278 8.84 34.22 -21.77
N PRO A 279 8.45 33.21 -20.97
CA PRO A 279 7.97 31.93 -21.50
C PRO A 279 6.66 32.14 -22.25
N THR A 280 6.60 31.61 -23.47
CA THR A 280 5.41 31.67 -24.31
C THR A 280 4.90 30.28 -24.63
N HIS A 281 3.59 30.11 -24.74
CA HIS A 281 2.96 28.91 -25.25
C HIS A 281 1.98 29.19 -26.36
N LYS A 282 1.65 28.18 -27.15
CA LYS A 282 0.61 28.28 -28.17
C LYS A 282 -0.77 28.13 -27.54
N LYS A 283 -1.73 29.02 -27.82
CA LYS A 283 -3.09 28.98 -27.27
C LYS A 283 -3.82 27.66 -27.60
N ILE A 284 -3.50 27.08 -28.77
CA ILE A 284 -3.96 25.75 -29.18
C ILE A 284 -2.73 24.88 -29.42
N PRO A 285 -2.64 23.65 -28.85
CA PRO A 285 -1.53 22.73 -29.10
C PRO A 285 -1.32 22.51 -30.59
N LEU A 286 -0.09 22.65 -31.10
CA LEU A 286 0.35 22.58 -32.50
C LEU A 286 -0.02 23.79 -33.39
N ILE A 287 -1.18 24.46 -33.21
CA ILE A 287 -1.68 25.51 -34.09
C ILE A 287 -2.12 26.70 -33.26
N GLY A 288 -1.52 27.89 -33.40
CA GLY A 288 -1.95 29.10 -32.69
C GLY A 288 -0.86 30.16 -32.51
N LYS A 289 -1.29 31.37 -32.22
CA LYS A 289 -0.38 32.49 -31.87
C LYS A 289 0.30 32.18 -30.53
N LYS A 290 1.58 32.52 -30.41
CA LYS A 290 2.31 32.49 -29.14
C LYS A 290 1.78 33.58 -28.21
N VAL A 291 1.44 33.25 -26.99
CA VAL A 291 0.99 34.16 -25.94
C VAL A 291 1.93 34.07 -24.76
N ASP A 292 2.02 35.15 -23.96
CA ASP A 292 2.76 35.16 -22.70
C ASP A 292 2.11 34.17 -21.73
N SER A 293 2.90 33.21 -21.25
CA SER A 293 2.39 32.16 -20.38
C SER A 293 2.05 32.68 -18.99
N ILE A 294 2.84 33.60 -18.45
CA ILE A 294 2.67 34.13 -17.09
C ILE A 294 1.37 34.93 -17.05
N GLU A 295 1.21 35.89 -17.94
CA GLU A 295 0.02 36.76 -17.99
C GLU A 295 -1.26 35.92 -18.26
N THR A 296 -1.18 34.98 -19.20
CA THR A 296 -2.32 34.09 -19.51
C THR A 296 -2.78 33.28 -18.31
N TYR A 297 -1.87 32.59 -17.62
CA TYR A 297 -2.25 31.77 -16.48
C TYR A 297 -2.66 32.60 -15.26
N ARG A 298 -2.07 33.80 -15.07
CA ARG A 298 -2.47 34.73 -14.01
C ARG A 298 -3.93 35.15 -14.19
N ASN A 299 -4.30 35.56 -15.43
CA ASN A 299 -5.67 35.94 -15.77
C ASN A 299 -6.64 34.74 -15.68
N GLU A 300 -6.21 33.54 -16.09
CA GLU A 300 -7.00 32.31 -15.99
C GLU A 300 -7.32 32.00 -14.53
N ILE A 301 -6.35 32.09 -13.62
CA ILE A 301 -6.56 31.81 -12.18
C ILE A 301 -7.53 32.83 -11.58
N ASN A 302 -7.39 34.11 -11.93
CA ASN A 302 -8.30 35.16 -11.45
C ASN A 302 -9.74 34.95 -11.89
N GLN A 303 -9.93 34.55 -13.15
CA GLN A 303 -11.27 34.22 -13.64
C GLN A 303 -11.83 33.01 -12.93
N LEU A 304 -11.03 31.93 -12.76
CA LEU A 304 -11.45 30.73 -12.05
C LEU A 304 -11.76 31.01 -10.57
N ASN A 305 -11.02 31.92 -9.92
CA ASN A 305 -11.33 32.33 -8.54
C ASN A 305 -12.70 33.04 -8.45
N LYS A 306 -13.05 33.90 -9.43
CA LYS A 306 -14.37 34.52 -9.48
C LYS A 306 -15.46 33.48 -9.71
N ASP A 307 -15.30 32.65 -10.72
CA ASP A 307 -16.29 31.60 -11.07
C ASP A 307 -16.52 30.64 -9.87
N ILE A 308 -15.46 30.24 -9.16
CA ILE A 308 -15.53 29.41 -7.96
C ILE A 308 -16.30 30.13 -6.83
N ASN A 309 -16.00 31.41 -6.58
CA ASN A 309 -16.69 32.16 -5.52
C ASN A 309 -18.16 32.39 -5.86
N ASP A 310 -18.48 32.69 -7.11
CA ASP A 310 -19.86 32.88 -7.58
C ASP A 310 -20.68 31.58 -7.42
N LEU A 311 -20.11 30.44 -7.77
CA LEU A 311 -20.76 29.14 -7.57
C LEU A 311 -20.95 28.80 -6.09
N ARG A 312 -19.99 29.15 -5.24
CA ARG A 312 -20.12 28.93 -3.78
C ARG A 312 -21.22 29.78 -3.16
N THR A 313 -21.35 31.03 -3.58
CA THR A 313 -22.39 31.94 -3.08
C THR A 313 -23.78 31.54 -3.53
N GLN A 314 -23.93 30.97 -4.72
CA GLN A 314 -25.20 30.45 -5.21
C GLN A 314 -25.73 29.24 -4.43
N SER A 315 -24.85 28.47 -3.75
CA SER A 315 -25.15 27.36 -2.82
C SER A 315 -26.21 26.33 -3.24
N ASN A 316 -26.49 26.23 -4.55
CA ASN A 316 -27.57 25.37 -5.05
C ASN A 316 -27.02 24.03 -5.58
N PHE A 317 -26.27 23.33 -4.73
CA PHE A 317 -25.75 22.00 -5.09
C PHE A 317 -26.81 20.93 -4.84
N LYS A 318 -26.85 19.94 -5.74
CA LYS A 318 -27.76 18.81 -5.61
C LYS A 318 -27.46 18.04 -4.33
N PRO A 319 -28.42 17.89 -3.39
CA PRO A 319 -28.22 17.11 -2.20
C PRO A 319 -28.06 15.63 -2.54
N LEU A 320 -27.18 14.94 -1.81
CA LEU A 320 -26.99 13.50 -1.87
C LEU A 320 -27.75 12.82 -0.74
N ASP A 321 -28.12 11.55 -0.93
CA ASP A 321 -28.82 10.73 0.08
C ASP A 321 -27.83 10.21 1.16
N SER A 322 -26.92 11.07 1.62
CA SER A 322 -25.90 10.70 2.61
C SER A 322 -25.52 11.87 3.49
N ALA A 323 -25.13 11.59 4.73
CA ALA A 323 -24.67 12.59 5.68
C ALA A 323 -23.61 12.03 6.60
N PHE A 324 -22.63 12.86 6.96
CA PHE A 324 -21.74 12.59 8.09
C PHE A 324 -22.40 13.12 9.36
N ILE A 325 -22.43 12.29 10.41
CA ILE A 325 -23.04 12.63 11.70
C ILE A 325 -21.97 12.43 12.76
N GLN A 326 -21.56 13.52 13.40
CA GLN A 326 -20.62 13.51 14.50
C GLN A 326 -21.37 13.56 15.83
N PHE A 327 -21.00 12.69 16.73
CA PHE A 327 -21.52 12.64 18.10
C PHE A 327 -20.58 13.35 19.06
N ASN A 328 -21.09 13.80 20.21
CA ASN A 328 -20.28 14.35 21.27
C ASN A 328 -19.43 13.27 21.96
N ASP A 329 -19.93 12.02 21.98
CA ASP A 329 -19.24 10.91 22.63
C ASP A 329 -19.06 9.75 21.63
N PHE A 330 -17.92 9.08 21.76
CA PHE A 330 -17.58 7.85 21.07
C PHE A 330 -18.65 6.75 21.21
N VAL A 331 -19.25 6.63 22.42
CA VAL A 331 -20.28 5.63 22.71
C VAL A 331 -21.52 5.85 21.84
N GLY A 332 -21.94 7.11 21.67
CA GLY A 332 -23.08 7.45 20.81
C GLY A 332 -22.82 7.05 19.35
N ALA A 333 -21.62 7.32 18.83
CA ALA A 333 -21.23 6.93 17.47
C ALA A 333 -21.25 5.40 17.29
N GLN A 334 -20.68 4.65 18.23
CA GLN A 334 -20.63 3.19 18.15
C GLN A 334 -22.01 2.54 18.26
N LEU A 335 -22.89 3.04 19.14
CA LEU A 335 -24.27 2.55 19.25
C LEU A 335 -25.10 2.90 18.02
N ALA A 336 -25.02 4.13 17.52
CA ALA A 336 -25.64 4.52 16.27
C ALA A 336 -25.17 3.63 15.12
N ALA A 337 -23.88 3.33 15.09
CA ALA A 337 -23.29 2.43 14.12
C ALA A 337 -23.79 0.99 14.22
N THR A 338 -24.19 0.51 15.37
CA THR A 338 -24.74 -0.85 15.51
C THR A 338 -26.21 -0.96 15.13
N LEU A 339 -26.96 0.10 15.33
CA LEU A 339 -28.43 0.06 15.24
C LEU A 339 -28.99 0.60 13.91
N THR A 340 -28.22 1.39 13.17
CA THR A 340 -28.69 2.00 11.91
C THR A 340 -28.02 1.34 10.69
N ILE A 341 -28.72 1.20 9.56
CA ILE A 341 -28.25 0.59 8.31
C ILE A 341 -28.74 1.42 7.11
N PRO A 342 -27.95 1.62 6.05
CA PRO A 342 -26.53 1.33 5.89
C PRO A 342 -25.63 2.40 6.50
N ARG A 343 -24.51 1.99 7.05
CA ARG A 343 -23.57 2.88 7.75
C ARG A 343 -22.12 2.49 7.53
N LEU A 344 -21.24 3.47 7.69
CA LEU A 344 -19.79 3.27 7.81
C LEU A 344 -19.29 4.02 9.04
N THR A 345 -18.42 3.38 9.80
CA THR A 345 -17.75 3.93 10.99
C THR A 345 -16.25 4.04 10.76
N GLU A 346 -15.58 4.73 11.65
CA GLU A 346 -14.13 4.89 11.60
C GLU A 346 -13.66 5.46 10.26
N ILE A 347 -14.33 6.53 9.81
CA ILE A 347 -14.02 7.18 8.54
C ILE A 347 -13.19 8.41 8.82
N SER A 348 -11.95 8.45 8.33
CA SER A 348 -11.21 9.69 8.21
C SER A 348 -11.62 10.44 6.93
N ARG A 349 -11.45 11.75 6.92
CA ARG A 349 -11.75 12.59 5.76
C ARG A 349 -10.93 12.18 4.53
N GLU A 350 -9.65 11.87 4.74
CA GLU A 350 -8.68 11.48 3.72
C GLU A 350 -9.03 10.12 3.09
N ASP A 351 -9.72 9.25 3.84
CA ASP A 351 -10.16 7.94 3.37
C ASP A 351 -11.40 8.01 2.47
N VAL A 352 -12.11 9.16 2.44
CA VAL A 352 -13.36 9.31 1.67
C VAL A 352 -13.08 9.54 0.19
N ILE A 353 -13.65 8.70 -0.66
CA ILE A 353 -13.74 8.91 -2.11
C ILE A 353 -15.03 9.69 -2.38
N TRP A 354 -14.92 11.00 -2.35
CA TRP A 354 -16.05 11.94 -2.45
C TRP A 354 -16.92 11.73 -3.69
N GLU A 355 -16.31 11.39 -4.82
CA GLU A 355 -17.01 11.12 -6.08
C GLU A 355 -17.95 9.90 -6.00
N ASN A 356 -17.66 8.95 -5.11
CA ASN A 356 -18.43 7.73 -4.96
C ASN A 356 -19.61 7.85 -3.98
N LEU A 357 -19.73 8.97 -3.28
CA LEU A 357 -20.91 9.23 -2.42
C LEU A 357 -22.22 9.32 -3.19
N LYS A 358 -22.15 9.75 -4.46
CA LYS A 358 -23.31 9.81 -5.37
C LYS A 358 -23.78 8.46 -5.92
N VAL A 359 -22.97 7.39 -5.74
CA VAL A 359 -23.29 6.07 -6.29
C VAL A 359 -24.33 5.39 -5.42
N THR A 360 -25.49 5.09 -5.98
CA THR A 360 -26.58 4.39 -5.29
C THR A 360 -26.28 2.91 -5.03
N ASN A 361 -26.88 2.32 -4.01
CA ASN A 361 -26.65 0.92 -3.63
C ASN A 361 -26.90 -0.08 -4.78
N PRO A 362 -27.97 0.00 -5.58
CA PRO A 362 -28.16 -0.88 -6.74
C PRO A 362 -27.05 -0.73 -7.78
N SER A 363 -26.62 0.51 -8.05
CA SER A 363 -25.54 0.77 -8.98
C SER A 363 -24.20 0.18 -8.48
N ARG A 364 -23.93 0.21 -7.17
CA ARG A 364 -22.73 -0.43 -6.59
C ARG A 364 -22.72 -1.94 -6.82
N VAL A 365 -23.86 -2.61 -6.62
CA VAL A 365 -23.96 -4.07 -6.86
C VAL A 365 -23.64 -4.39 -8.32
N ILE A 366 -24.23 -3.67 -9.27
CA ILE A 366 -23.98 -3.86 -10.70
C ILE A 366 -22.50 -3.61 -11.04
N ARG A 367 -21.95 -2.49 -10.56
CA ARG A 367 -20.52 -2.14 -10.77
C ARG A 367 -19.58 -3.18 -10.17
N LYS A 368 -19.91 -3.72 -9.00
CA LYS A 368 -19.14 -4.80 -8.36
C LYS A 368 -19.16 -6.08 -9.20
N ILE A 369 -20.31 -6.46 -9.75
CA ILE A 369 -20.45 -7.62 -10.65
C ILE A 369 -19.60 -7.39 -11.91
N ILE A 370 -19.68 -6.21 -12.52
CA ILE A 370 -18.89 -5.87 -13.71
C ILE A 370 -17.40 -5.94 -13.39
N SER A 371 -16.96 -5.33 -12.30
CA SER A 371 -15.56 -5.36 -11.86
C SER A 371 -15.06 -6.78 -11.61
N PHE A 372 -15.87 -7.61 -10.97
CA PHE A 372 -15.55 -9.02 -10.74
C PHE A 372 -15.45 -9.79 -12.07
N SER A 373 -16.39 -9.59 -12.99
CA SER A 373 -16.38 -10.27 -14.30
C SER A 373 -15.15 -9.87 -15.13
N ILE A 374 -14.80 -8.58 -15.16
CA ILE A 374 -13.57 -8.10 -15.84
C ILE A 374 -12.33 -8.71 -15.18
N THR A 375 -12.27 -8.76 -13.84
CA THR A 375 -11.16 -9.35 -13.11
C THR A 375 -11.03 -10.84 -13.41
N ALA A 376 -12.13 -11.60 -13.41
CA ALA A 376 -12.13 -13.02 -13.76
C ALA A 376 -11.64 -13.24 -15.21
N THR A 377 -12.14 -12.44 -16.13
CA THR A 377 -11.69 -12.47 -17.53
C THR A 377 -10.19 -12.16 -17.65
N LEU A 378 -9.70 -11.16 -16.92
CA LEU A 378 -8.28 -10.80 -16.90
C LEU A 378 -7.42 -11.93 -16.33
N ILE A 379 -7.85 -12.60 -15.27
CA ILE A 379 -7.15 -13.75 -14.69
C ILE A 379 -7.04 -14.88 -15.73
N ILE A 380 -8.13 -15.18 -16.41
CA ILE A 380 -8.21 -16.27 -17.39
C ILE A 380 -7.39 -15.97 -18.65
N LEU A 381 -7.51 -14.76 -19.18
CA LEU A 381 -6.88 -14.37 -20.44
C LEU A 381 -5.48 -13.74 -20.28
N TRP A 382 -4.90 -13.75 -19.08
CA TRP A 382 -3.59 -13.12 -18.82
C TRP A 382 -2.45 -13.71 -19.66
N ALA A 383 -2.57 -14.96 -20.07
CA ALA A 383 -1.60 -15.58 -20.97
C ALA A 383 -1.46 -14.82 -22.31
N ILE A 384 -2.53 -14.14 -22.79
CA ILE A 384 -2.52 -13.39 -24.06
C ILE A 384 -1.53 -12.21 -24.00
N PRO A 385 -1.65 -11.23 -23.06
CA PRO A 385 -0.71 -10.13 -22.98
C PRO A 385 0.72 -10.61 -22.65
N VAL A 386 0.89 -11.67 -21.86
CA VAL A 386 2.21 -12.25 -21.60
C VAL A 386 2.85 -12.80 -22.87
N THR A 387 2.11 -13.58 -23.66
CA THR A 387 2.58 -14.11 -24.94
C THR A 387 2.89 -12.99 -25.93
N PHE A 388 2.03 -11.97 -26.00
CA PHE A 388 2.23 -10.81 -26.86
C PHE A 388 3.53 -10.06 -26.51
N VAL A 389 3.76 -9.78 -25.22
CA VAL A 389 5.00 -9.15 -24.76
C VAL A 389 6.22 -10.04 -25.09
N ALA A 390 6.13 -11.34 -24.85
CA ALA A 390 7.21 -12.26 -25.17
C ALA A 390 7.53 -12.30 -26.67
N THR A 391 6.51 -12.21 -27.53
CA THR A 391 6.68 -12.22 -29.00
C THR A 391 7.30 -10.91 -29.50
N ILE A 392 6.79 -9.75 -29.03
CA ILE A 392 7.32 -8.42 -29.44
C ILE A 392 8.74 -8.20 -28.90
N SER A 393 9.08 -8.84 -27.81
CA SER A 393 10.39 -8.68 -27.17
C SER A 393 11.53 -9.36 -27.95
N SER A 394 11.25 -10.19 -28.94
CA SER A 394 12.27 -10.63 -29.90
C SER A 394 12.49 -9.50 -30.93
N LEU A 395 13.75 -9.09 -31.12
CA LEU A 395 14.08 -7.98 -32.01
C LEU A 395 13.69 -8.28 -33.47
N SER A 396 13.83 -9.52 -33.86
CA SER A 396 13.41 -10.05 -35.19
C SER A 396 11.89 -9.96 -35.39
N ALA A 397 11.09 -10.29 -34.37
CA ALA A 397 9.64 -10.14 -34.45
C ALA A 397 9.20 -8.65 -34.38
N LEU A 398 9.91 -7.81 -33.60
CA LEU A 398 9.64 -6.38 -33.53
C LEU A 398 9.87 -5.68 -34.87
N THR A 399 10.93 -6.03 -35.60
CA THR A 399 11.21 -5.47 -36.93
C THR A 399 10.18 -5.94 -37.99
N THR A 400 9.61 -7.13 -37.83
CA THR A 400 8.50 -7.58 -38.67
C THR A 400 7.22 -6.77 -38.44
N VAL A 401 6.91 -6.42 -37.20
CA VAL A 401 5.73 -5.61 -36.85
C VAL A 401 5.96 -4.13 -37.15
N ILE A 402 7.18 -3.64 -36.97
CA ILE A 402 7.54 -2.23 -37.15
C ILE A 402 8.74 -2.14 -38.12
N PRO A 403 8.51 -2.21 -39.42
CA PRO A 403 9.59 -2.31 -40.42
C PRO A 403 10.58 -1.18 -40.45
N PHE A 404 10.21 0.05 -39.98
CA PHE A 404 11.13 1.17 -39.95
C PHE A 404 12.29 1.00 -38.96
N LEU A 405 12.20 0.06 -37.99
CA LEU A 405 13.25 -0.27 -37.05
C LEU A 405 14.36 -1.16 -37.68
N GLN A 406 14.08 -1.85 -38.79
CA GLN A 406 15.05 -2.75 -39.45
C GLN A 406 16.40 -2.06 -39.72
N PRO A 407 16.45 -0.87 -40.36
CA PRO A 407 17.72 -0.21 -40.66
C PRO A 407 18.50 0.23 -39.42
N LEU A 408 17.80 0.39 -38.28
CA LEU A 408 18.43 0.74 -37.00
C LEU A 408 19.05 -0.49 -36.35
N VAL A 409 18.35 -1.62 -36.42
CA VAL A 409 18.79 -2.91 -35.89
C VAL A 409 19.98 -3.46 -36.67
N ASP A 410 19.98 -3.33 -37.99
CA ASP A 410 21.06 -3.78 -38.88
C ASP A 410 22.40 -3.05 -38.62
N LYS A 411 22.35 -1.85 -38.00
CA LYS A 411 23.53 -1.10 -37.60
C LYS A 411 24.10 -1.49 -36.22
N LEU A 412 23.37 -2.28 -35.46
CA LEU A 412 23.81 -2.71 -34.14
C LEU A 412 24.79 -3.89 -34.23
N PRO A 413 25.82 -3.92 -33.39
CA PRO A 413 26.71 -5.07 -33.30
C PRO A 413 25.93 -6.29 -32.77
N LYS A 414 26.28 -7.51 -33.25
CA LYS A 414 25.60 -8.76 -32.88
C LYS A 414 25.50 -8.98 -31.36
N SER A 415 26.50 -8.54 -30.60
CA SER A 415 26.50 -8.59 -29.13
C SER A 415 25.41 -7.69 -28.52
N ALA A 416 25.18 -6.51 -29.10
CA ALA A 416 24.11 -5.62 -28.63
C ALA A 416 22.72 -6.16 -28.98
N VAL A 417 22.57 -6.79 -30.17
CA VAL A 417 21.34 -7.48 -30.56
C VAL A 417 21.02 -8.60 -29.57
N GLY A 418 21.99 -9.49 -29.28
CA GLY A 418 21.82 -10.57 -28.31
C GLY A 418 21.54 -10.09 -26.87
N PHE A 419 22.13 -8.98 -26.45
CA PHE A 419 21.81 -8.37 -25.16
C PHE A 419 20.37 -7.84 -25.11
N ILE A 420 19.94 -7.12 -26.15
CA ILE A 420 18.58 -6.59 -26.24
C ILE A 420 17.56 -7.74 -26.26
N GLU A 421 17.79 -8.77 -27.05
CA GLU A 421 16.91 -9.96 -27.12
C GLU A 421 16.84 -10.74 -25.79
N GLY A 422 17.89 -10.72 -24.99
CA GLY A 422 17.89 -11.32 -23.66
C GLY A 422 17.20 -10.46 -22.59
N VAL A 423 17.29 -9.16 -22.68
CA VAL A 423 16.79 -8.22 -21.63
C VAL A 423 15.38 -7.70 -21.92
N LEU A 424 15.05 -7.45 -23.19
CA LEU A 424 13.77 -6.85 -23.59
C LEU A 424 12.54 -7.65 -23.14
N PRO A 425 12.51 -9.00 -23.25
CA PRO A 425 11.41 -9.81 -22.72
C PRO A 425 11.23 -9.64 -21.22
N ALA A 426 12.30 -9.64 -20.46
CA ALA A 426 12.27 -9.48 -19.00
C ALA A 426 11.72 -8.11 -18.59
N ILE A 427 12.14 -7.04 -19.26
CA ILE A 427 11.63 -5.68 -19.03
C ILE A 427 10.15 -5.61 -19.40
N GLY A 428 9.75 -6.17 -20.54
CA GLY A 428 8.36 -6.16 -20.98
C GLY A 428 7.43 -6.87 -19.99
N LEU A 429 7.83 -8.04 -19.51
CA LEU A 429 7.08 -8.78 -18.49
C LEU A 429 7.05 -8.04 -17.15
N ALA A 430 8.17 -7.43 -16.75
CA ALA A 430 8.22 -6.63 -15.53
C ALA A 430 7.27 -5.43 -15.61
N LEU A 431 7.26 -4.69 -16.73
CA LEU A 431 6.33 -3.59 -16.96
C LEU A 431 4.86 -4.05 -16.92
N LEU A 432 4.56 -5.19 -17.56
CA LEU A 432 3.22 -5.77 -17.52
C LEU A 432 2.78 -6.08 -16.09
N MET A 433 3.66 -6.66 -15.28
CA MET A 433 3.39 -6.97 -13.87
C MET A 433 3.27 -5.72 -13.00
N VAL A 434 3.98 -4.64 -13.32
CA VAL A 434 3.83 -3.34 -12.62
C VAL A 434 2.50 -2.68 -12.98
N CYS A 435 2.02 -2.80 -14.23
CA CYS A 435 0.75 -2.24 -14.66
C CYS A 435 -0.47 -2.93 -14.02
N LEU A 436 -0.36 -4.21 -13.69
CA LEU A 436 -1.48 -5.01 -13.17
C LEU A 436 -2.11 -4.44 -11.88
N PRO A 437 -1.36 -4.11 -10.82
CA PRO A 437 -1.93 -3.52 -9.60
C PRO A 437 -2.67 -2.21 -9.87
N TYR A 438 -2.16 -1.35 -10.76
CA TYR A 438 -2.85 -0.11 -11.15
C TYR A 438 -4.19 -0.41 -11.82
N LEU A 439 -4.22 -1.37 -12.73
CA LEU A 439 -5.46 -1.79 -13.40
C LEU A 439 -6.48 -2.34 -12.39
N LEU A 440 -6.04 -3.20 -11.47
CA LEU A 440 -6.92 -3.75 -10.42
C LEU A 440 -7.42 -2.67 -9.46
N ARG A 441 -6.62 -1.64 -9.19
CA ARG A 441 -7.03 -0.49 -8.36
C ARG A 441 -8.11 0.33 -9.05
N GLU A 442 -7.94 0.65 -10.33
CA GLU A 442 -8.97 1.39 -11.08
C GLU A 442 -10.27 0.58 -11.21
N LEU A 443 -10.19 -0.73 -11.43
CA LEU A 443 -11.36 -1.61 -11.38
C LEU A 443 -12.05 -1.62 -10.01
N SER A 444 -11.27 -1.53 -8.93
CA SER A 444 -11.82 -1.49 -7.56
C SER A 444 -12.47 -0.13 -7.23
N LYS A 445 -11.92 0.98 -7.73
CA LYS A 445 -12.57 2.30 -7.63
C LYS A 445 -13.90 2.34 -8.39
N LEU A 446 -13.96 1.71 -9.57
CA LEU A 446 -15.19 1.62 -10.36
C LEU A 446 -16.33 0.89 -9.65
N GLU A 447 -16.07 0.07 -8.63
CA GLU A 447 -17.10 -0.58 -7.81
C GLU A 447 -17.99 0.42 -7.04
N GLY A 448 -17.56 1.68 -6.95
CA GLY A 448 -18.26 2.71 -6.18
C GLY A 448 -18.04 2.58 -4.67
N LEU A 449 -16.88 2.04 -4.27
CA LEU A 449 -16.46 1.98 -2.87
C LEU A 449 -16.22 3.40 -2.35
N ILE A 450 -16.62 3.65 -1.12
CA ILE A 450 -16.60 5.01 -0.55
C ILE A 450 -15.25 5.32 0.08
N ARG A 451 -14.52 4.31 0.56
CA ARG A 451 -13.25 4.48 1.25
C ARG A 451 -12.09 3.96 0.41
N HIS A 452 -10.96 4.66 0.44
CA HIS A 452 -9.70 4.17 -0.12
C HIS A 452 -9.25 2.87 0.56
N SER A 453 -9.47 2.73 1.86
CA SER A 453 -9.23 1.49 2.62
C SER A 453 -10.05 0.30 2.09
N ASP A 454 -11.34 0.50 1.71
CA ASP A 454 -12.15 -0.54 1.08
C ASP A 454 -11.65 -0.90 -0.33
N VAL A 455 -11.14 0.08 -1.08
CA VAL A 455 -10.48 -0.17 -2.38
C VAL A 455 -9.25 -1.05 -2.21
N MET A 456 -8.42 -0.80 -1.19
CA MET A 456 -7.26 -1.64 -0.89
C MET A 456 -7.65 -3.09 -0.56
N LEU A 457 -8.73 -3.29 0.22
CA LEU A 457 -9.27 -4.63 0.51
C LEU A 457 -9.76 -5.35 -0.76
N SER A 458 -10.44 -4.62 -1.64
CA SER A 458 -10.90 -5.16 -2.93
C SER A 458 -9.71 -5.55 -3.83
N VAL A 459 -8.70 -4.70 -3.91
CA VAL A 459 -7.46 -4.97 -4.67
C VAL A 459 -6.74 -6.18 -4.10
N GLN A 460 -6.61 -6.28 -2.77
CA GLN A 460 -5.98 -7.43 -2.10
C GLN A 460 -6.63 -8.75 -2.52
N GLY A 461 -7.96 -8.81 -2.53
CA GLY A 461 -8.69 -9.99 -2.96
C GLY A 461 -8.43 -10.36 -4.42
N LYS A 462 -8.60 -9.40 -5.33
CA LYS A 462 -8.40 -9.60 -6.77
C LYS A 462 -6.97 -10.00 -7.12
N TYR A 463 -6.00 -9.33 -6.53
CA TYR A 463 -4.58 -9.58 -6.79
C TYR A 463 -4.14 -10.94 -6.24
N PHE A 464 -4.63 -11.34 -5.07
CA PHE A 464 -4.36 -12.68 -4.53
C PHE A 464 -4.87 -13.79 -5.45
N PHE A 465 -6.14 -13.73 -5.89
CA PHE A 465 -6.68 -14.74 -6.79
C PHE A 465 -5.98 -14.75 -8.14
N PHE A 466 -5.59 -13.58 -8.66
CA PHE A 466 -4.77 -13.49 -9.85
C PHE A 466 -3.44 -14.24 -9.68
N LEU A 467 -2.72 -13.98 -8.58
CA LEU A 467 -1.44 -14.62 -8.30
C LEU A 467 -1.60 -16.12 -8.05
N LEU A 468 -2.61 -16.52 -7.28
CA LEU A 468 -2.89 -17.92 -6.97
C LEU A 468 -3.15 -18.72 -8.26
N PHE A 469 -3.98 -18.18 -9.13
CA PHE A 469 -4.32 -18.84 -10.39
C PHE A 469 -3.12 -18.84 -11.36
N ASN A 470 -2.54 -17.69 -11.65
CA ASN A 470 -1.52 -17.59 -12.69
C ASN A 470 -0.14 -18.12 -12.26
N VAL A 471 0.26 -17.91 -11.00
CA VAL A 471 1.57 -18.36 -10.52
C VAL A 471 1.52 -19.81 -10.03
N LEU A 472 0.54 -20.18 -9.19
CA LEU A 472 0.52 -21.53 -8.62
C LEU A 472 -0.14 -22.54 -9.56
N LEU A 473 -1.31 -22.27 -10.12
CA LEU A 473 -2.07 -23.27 -10.89
C LEU A 473 -1.62 -23.34 -12.34
N VAL A 474 -1.43 -22.23 -13.03
CA VAL A 474 -1.06 -22.21 -14.46
C VAL A 474 0.37 -22.66 -14.68
N THR A 475 1.33 -22.27 -13.83
CA THR A 475 2.73 -22.67 -13.98
C THR A 475 2.96 -24.13 -13.69
N THR A 476 2.07 -24.80 -12.95
CA THR A 476 2.14 -26.26 -12.70
C THR A 476 1.71 -27.09 -13.92
N THR A 477 1.04 -26.49 -14.87
CA THR A 477 0.56 -27.20 -16.05
C THR A 477 1.52 -27.03 -17.24
N VAL A 478 2.04 -28.14 -17.73
CA VAL A 478 3.06 -28.19 -18.80
C VAL A 478 2.64 -27.45 -20.08
N ASN A 479 1.34 -27.25 -20.28
CA ASN A 479 0.77 -26.72 -21.52
C ASN A 479 0.14 -25.32 -21.37
N GLY A 480 0.28 -24.68 -20.23
CA GLY A 480 -0.21 -23.31 -19.99
C GLY A 480 -1.73 -23.17 -19.83
N ALA A 481 -2.16 -21.94 -19.55
CA ALA A 481 -3.55 -21.60 -19.21
C ALA A 481 -4.58 -22.01 -20.28
N ALA A 482 -4.21 -21.99 -21.54
CA ALA A 482 -5.11 -22.32 -22.65
C ALA A 482 -5.65 -23.75 -22.61
N GLN A 483 -4.92 -24.69 -22.04
CA GLN A 483 -5.35 -26.07 -21.89
C GLN A 483 -6.00 -26.39 -20.55
N VAL A 484 -5.67 -25.64 -19.51
CA VAL A 484 -6.23 -25.84 -18.16
C VAL A 484 -7.69 -25.45 -18.12
N ILE A 485 -8.07 -24.37 -18.76
CA ILE A 485 -9.40 -23.80 -18.69
C ILE A 485 -10.48 -24.73 -19.28
N PRO A 486 -10.31 -25.30 -20.49
CA PRO A 486 -11.25 -26.28 -21.02
C PRO A 486 -11.37 -27.54 -20.14
N VAL A 487 -10.25 -27.96 -19.54
CA VAL A 487 -10.24 -29.15 -18.66
C VAL A 487 -11.04 -28.88 -17.38
N ILE A 488 -10.90 -27.67 -16.80
CA ILE A 488 -11.66 -27.25 -15.61
C ILE A 488 -13.16 -27.18 -15.92
N ILE A 489 -13.51 -26.61 -17.06
CA ILE A 489 -14.93 -26.41 -17.45
C ILE A 489 -15.59 -27.75 -17.75
N ASN A 490 -14.91 -28.62 -18.51
CA ASN A 490 -15.51 -29.88 -18.96
C ASN A 490 -15.49 -30.98 -17.88
N ASN A 491 -14.50 -30.96 -16.98
CA ASN A 491 -14.31 -31.99 -15.96
C ASN A 491 -13.68 -31.41 -14.69
N PRO A 492 -14.46 -30.77 -13.80
CA PRO A 492 -13.92 -30.12 -12.59
C PRO A 492 -13.11 -31.07 -11.69
N THR A 493 -13.45 -32.35 -11.65
CA THR A 493 -12.73 -33.37 -10.84
C THR A 493 -11.32 -33.66 -11.38
N SER A 494 -11.07 -33.43 -12.67
CA SER A 494 -9.76 -33.64 -13.29
C SER A 494 -8.70 -32.65 -12.81
N ILE A 495 -9.09 -31.53 -12.19
CA ILE A 495 -8.19 -30.56 -11.56
C ILE A 495 -7.33 -31.25 -10.50
N ILE A 496 -7.95 -32.05 -9.62
CA ILE A 496 -7.26 -32.71 -8.53
C ILE A 496 -6.19 -33.65 -9.07
N LYS A 497 -6.55 -34.42 -10.11
CA LYS A 497 -5.62 -35.32 -10.79
C LYS A 497 -4.49 -34.56 -11.48
N SER A 498 -4.83 -33.49 -12.22
CA SER A 498 -3.85 -32.66 -12.93
C SER A 498 -2.87 -31.98 -11.95
N LEU A 499 -3.36 -31.46 -10.82
CA LEU A 499 -2.50 -30.90 -9.78
C LEU A 499 -1.55 -31.96 -9.22
N ALA A 500 -2.08 -33.13 -8.88
CA ALA A 500 -1.29 -34.21 -8.30
C ALA A 500 -0.19 -34.71 -9.25
N GLU A 501 -0.45 -34.78 -10.54
CA GLU A 501 0.53 -35.22 -11.58
C GLU A 501 1.61 -34.16 -11.86
N ASN A 502 1.26 -32.88 -11.83
CA ASN A 502 2.13 -31.82 -12.33
C ASN A 502 2.86 -31.06 -11.22
N LEU A 503 2.29 -30.93 -10.01
CA LEU A 503 2.96 -30.23 -8.90
C LEU A 503 4.32 -30.81 -8.52
N PRO A 504 4.52 -32.14 -8.39
CA PRO A 504 5.84 -32.69 -8.12
C PRO A 504 6.88 -32.34 -9.20
N LYS A 505 6.47 -32.35 -10.49
CA LYS A 505 7.33 -31.98 -11.62
C LYS A 505 7.75 -30.50 -11.63
N ALA A 506 6.90 -29.62 -11.09
CA ALA A 506 7.18 -28.20 -10.98
C ALA A 506 7.97 -27.82 -9.70
N SER A 507 8.39 -28.78 -8.89
CA SER A 507 9.02 -28.54 -7.58
C SER A 507 10.30 -27.70 -7.67
N THR A 508 11.19 -27.99 -8.63
CA THR A 508 12.44 -27.25 -8.84
C THR A 508 12.16 -25.80 -9.26
N PHE A 509 11.15 -25.57 -10.08
CA PHE A 509 10.73 -24.22 -10.43
C PHE A 509 10.31 -23.40 -9.19
N PHE A 510 9.48 -23.97 -8.31
CA PHE A 510 9.03 -23.26 -7.13
C PHE A 510 10.12 -23.08 -6.07
N LEU A 511 11.06 -24.01 -5.96
CA LEU A 511 12.29 -23.80 -5.17
C LEU A 511 13.05 -22.56 -5.64
N THR A 512 13.31 -22.46 -6.96
CA THR A 512 14.00 -21.30 -7.55
C THR A 512 13.18 -20.03 -7.44
N TYR A 513 11.86 -20.12 -7.57
CA TYR A 513 10.95 -18.98 -7.39
C TYR A 513 11.00 -18.41 -5.96
N VAL A 514 11.00 -19.26 -4.93
CA VAL A 514 11.15 -18.82 -3.54
C VAL A 514 12.50 -18.17 -3.30
N LEU A 515 13.60 -18.72 -3.87
CA LEU A 515 14.93 -18.12 -3.81
C LEU A 515 14.97 -16.73 -4.45
N LEU A 516 14.37 -16.57 -5.63
CA LEU A 516 14.21 -15.26 -6.27
C LEU A 516 13.46 -14.29 -5.32
N LYS A 517 12.39 -14.74 -4.67
CA LYS A 517 11.62 -13.92 -3.73
C LYS A 517 12.40 -13.59 -2.44
N ILE A 518 13.34 -14.42 -2.02
CA ILE A 518 14.28 -14.10 -0.94
C ILE A 518 15.14 -12.89 -1.33
N SER A 519 15.69 -12.89 -2.54
CA SER A 519 16.53 -11.77 -3.01
C SER A 519 15.77 -10.45 -3.12
N THR A 520 14.47 -10.47 -3.41
CA THR A 520 13.64 -9.25 -3.46
C THR A 520 13.43 -8.60 -2.09
N ALA A 521 13.69 -9.29 -0.96
CA ALA A 521 13.69 -8.68 0.37
C ALA A 521 14.78 -7.61 0.53
N SER A 522 15.95 -7.80 -0.09
CA SER A 522 17.00 -6.78 -0.08
C SER A 522 16.66 -5.58 -0.98
N ILE A 523 15.91 -5.81 -2.07
CA ILE A 523 15.39 -4.74 -2.95
C ILE A 523 14.38 -3.88 -2.20
N GLU A 524 13.53 -4.52 -1.39
CA GLU A 524 12.58 -3.84 -0.51
C GLU A 524 13.29 -3.01 0.57
N ALA A 525 14.33 -3.55 1.20
CA ALA A 525 15.14 -2.80 2.16
C ALA A 525 15.86 -1.62 1.50
N LEU A 526 16.40 -1.80 0.30
CA LEU A 526 17.06 -0.76 -0.49
C LEU A 526 16.11 0.30 -1.05
N GLN A 527 14.80 0.09 -0.96
CA GLN A 527 13.81 1.01 -1.54
C GLN A 527 14.16 1.39 -2.98
N LEU A 528 14.62 0.40 -3.80
CA LEU A 528 15.15 0.70 -5.14
C LEU A 528 14.12 1.38 -6.04
N GLY A 529 12.85 1.01 -5.93
CA GLY A 529 11.76 1.64 -6.67
C GLY A 529 11.63 3.12 -6.31
N SER A 530 11.49 3.41 -5.04
CA SER A 530 11.32 4.75 -4.48
C SER A 530 12.55 5.61 -4.70
N LEU A 531 13.74 5.04 -4.47
CA LEU A 531 15.01 5.74 -4.73
C LEU A 531 15.15 6.13 -6.20
N SER A 532 14.88 5.20 -7.12
CA SER A 532 15.00 5.47 -8.55
C SER A 532 13.96 6.51 -9.02
N LEU A 533 12.72 6.39 -8.55
CA LEU A 533 11.65 7.34 -8.85
C LEU A 533 11.95 8.73 -8.26
N TYR A 534 12.41 8.80 -7.01
CA TYR A 534 12.82 10.05 -6.38
C TYR A 534 13.92 10.74 -7.17
N LEU A 535 15.00 10.01 -7.54
CA LEU A 535 16.11 10.56 -8.32
C LEU A 535 15.65 11.03 -9.70
N ALA A 536 14.87 10.21 -10.41
CA ALA A 536 14.34 10.58 -11.72
C ALA A 536 13.41 11.82 -11.62
N THR A 537 12.53 11.85 -10.64
CA THR A 537 11.62 12.98 -10.39
C THR A 537 12.42 14.25 -10.06
N LYS A 538 13.38 14.16 -9.15
CA LYS A 538 14.24 15.28 -8.75
C LYS A 538 15.08 15.86 -9.90
N ILE A 539 15.57 14.99 -10.80
CA ILE A 539 16.43 15.41 -11.91
C ILE A 539 15.60 15.96 -13.08
N PHE A 540 14.52 15.28 -13.44
CA PHE A 540 13.85 15.53 -14.72
C PHE A 540 12.52 16.27 -14.60
N LEU A 541 11.77 16.07 -13.51
CA LEU A 541 10.37 16.51 -13.44
C LEU A 541 10.15 17.73 -12.55
N VAL A 542 10.86 17.80 -11.43
CA VAL A 542 10.62 18.84 -10.41
C VAL A 542 11.43 20.10 -10.72
N LYS A 543 10.72 21.23 -10.82
CA LYS A 543 11.33 22.53 -11.13
C LYS A 543 10.81 23.68 -10.26
N THR A 544 9.58 23.56 -9.73
CA THR A 544 8.97 24.64 -8.95
C THR A 544 9.18 24.43 -7.45
N PRO A 545 9.16 25.50 -6.62
CA PRO A 545 9.29 25.38 -5.18
C PRO A 545 8.26 24.42 -4.57
N ARG A 546 6.99 24.48 -5.00
CA ARG A 546 5.90 23.61 -4.55
C ARG A 546 6.17 22.12 -4.83
N GLN A 547 6.65 21.82 -6.05
CA GLN A 547 7.00 20.44 -6.42
C GLN A 547 8.18 19.91 -5.61
N ILE A 548 9.18 20.77 -5.32
CA ILE A 548 10.32 20.39 -4.46
C ILE A 548 9.84 20.13 -3.05
N LEU A 549 9.02 21.02 -2.47
CA LEU A 549 8.46 20.83 -1.14
C LEU A 549 7.71 19.51 -1.05
N HIS A 550 6.79 19.27 -1.97
CA HIS A 550 6.03 18.01 -2.02
C HIS A 550 6.94 16.79 -2.12
N LEU A 551 7.95 16.82 -3.01
CA LEU A 551 8.89 15.72 -3.14
C LEU A 551 9.71 15.48 -1.86
N GLU A 552 10.05 16.53 -1.12
CA GLU A 552 10.90 16.43 0.08
C GLU A 552 10.09 16.15 1.36
N THR A 553 8.78 16.46 1.40
CA THR A 553 7.95 16.33 2.61
C THR A 553 6.94 15.19 2.57
N THR A 554 6.49 14.76 1.37
CA THR A 554 5.52 13.68 1.26
C THR A 554 6.19 12.33 1.51
N LEU A 555 5.73 11.62 2.54
CA LEU A 555 6.20 10.28 2.85
C LEU A 555 5.55 9.26 1.91
N GLU A 556 6.26 8.18 1.67
CA GLU A 556 5.66 7.03 1.01
C GLU A 556 4.72 6.29 1.94
N HIS A 557 3.61 5.84 1.40
CA HIS A 557 2.64 5.01 2.11
C HIS A 557 2.58 3.60 1.53
N MET A 558 2.30 2.64 2.39
CA MET A 558 2.21 1.25 1.99
C MET A 558 0.92 0.99 1.20
N ASP A 559 1.06 0.39 0.02
CA ASP A 559 -0.08 -0.13 -0.74
C ASP A 559 -0.43 -1.55 -0.27
N TRP A 560 -1.25 -1.64 0.76
CA TRP A 560 -1.62 -2.89 1.40
C TRP A 560 -2.26 -3.89 0.46
N GLY A 561 -3.10 -3.41 -0.47
CA GLY A 561 -3.77 -4.25 -1.46
C GLY A 561 -2.81 -5.01 -2.37
N VAL A 562 -1.61 -4.47 -2.57
CA VAL A 562 -0.57 -5.08 -3.41
C VAL A 562 0.48 -5.82 -2.60
N THR A 563 0.71 -5.40 -1.36
CA THR A 563 1.80 -5.94 -0.53
C THR A 563 1.45 -7.28 0.13
N PHE A 564 0.23 -7.46 0.65
CA PHE A 564 -0.17 -8.71 1.31
C PHE A 564 -0.19 -9.94 0.38
N PRO A 565 -0.80 -9.89 -0.83
CA PRO A 565 -1.03 -11.07 -1.65
C PRO A 565 0.22 -11.86 -2.03
N PRO A 566 1.36 -11.24 -2.41
CA PRO A 566 2.58 -11.98 -2.73
C PRO A 566 3.11 -12.82 -1.56
N HIS A 567 3.01 -12.32 -0.32
CA HIS A 567 3.46 -13.06 0.85
C HIS A 567 2.53 -14.21 1.19
N ILE A 568 1.22 -14.02 1.07
CA ILE A 568 0.25 -15.10 1.24
C ILE A 568 0.44 -16.18 0.17
N LEU A 569 0.75 -15.79 -1.07
CA LEU A 569 1.09 -16.75 -2.13
C LEU A 569 2.34 -17.57 -1.78
N ILE A 570 3.42 -16.94 -1.31
CA ILE A 570 4.65 -17.65 -0.90
C ILE A 570 4.36 -18.61 0.27
N ALA A 571 3.55 -18.18 1.25
CA ALA A 571 3.09 -19.08 2.32
C ALA A 571 2.29 -20.26 1.76
N SER A 572 1.40 -20.01 0.79
CA SER A 572 0.61 -21.08 0.14
C SER A 572 1.49 -22.05 -0.66
N ILE A 573 2.47 -21.52 -1.42
CA ILE A 573 3.46 -22.35 -2.14
C ILE A 573 4.28 -23.18 -1.17
N GLY A 574 4.84 -22.56 -0.12
CA GLY A 574 5.60 -23.26 0.90
C GLY A 574 4.80 -24.38 1.58
N LEU A 575 3.50 -24.15 1.81
CA LEU A 575 2.59 -25.15 2.39
C LEU A 575 2.29 -26.28 1.41
N VAL A 576 1.91 -25.99 0.17
CA VAL A 576 1.61 -27.00 -0.86
C VAL A 576 2.81 -27.92 -1.07
N TYR A 577 4.00 -27.35 -1.12
CA TYR A 577 5.23 -28.11 -1.33
C TYR A 577 5.82 -28.68 -0.03
N SER A 578 5.27 -28.40 1.13
CA SER A 578 5.80 -28.86 2.43
C SER A 578 5.94 -30.37 2.53
N VAL A 579 5.04 -31.13 1.93
CA VAL A 579 5.06 -32.60 1.88
C VAL A 579 5.54 -33.14 0.54
N ILE A 580 5.43 -32.37 -0.55
CA ILE A 580 5.88 -32.76 -1.90
C ILE A 580 7.41 -32.67 -2.00
N GLN A 581 7.97 -31.50 -1.65
CA GLN A 581 9.39 -31.19 -1.71
C GLN A 581 9.80 -30.39 -0.47
N PRO A 582 10.07 -31.07 0.67
CA PRO A 582 10.30 -30.44 1.98
C PRO A 582 11.46 -29.44 2.00
N LEU A 583 12.39 -29.55 1.05
CA LEU A 583 13.52 -28.61 0.91
C LEU A 583 13.07 -27.15 0.75
N ILE A 584 11.82 -26.89 0.32
CA ILE A 584 11.29 -25.51 0.18
C ILE A 584 11.07 -24.82 1.54
N LEU A 585 10.83 -25.58 2.60
CA LEU A 585 10.43 -25.04 3.91
C LEU A 585 11.47 -24.11 4.54
N PRO A 586 12.78 -24.44 4.62
CA PRO A 586 13.77 -23.53 5.16
C PRO A 586 13.93 -22.26 4.32
N PHE A 587 13.78 -22.34 3.00
CA PHE A 587 13.82 -21.16 2.15
C PHE A 587 12.60 -20.26 2.36
N THR A 588 11.42 -20.85 2.54
CA THR A 588 10.20 -20.11 2.89
C THR A 588 10.33 -19.43 4.25
N ALA A 589 10.89 -20.12 5.25
CA ALA A 589 11.17 -19.54 6.56
C ALA A 589 12.15 -18.36 6.47
N LEU A 590 13.22 -18.49 5.69
CA LEU A 590 14.21 -17.46 5.44
C LEU A 590 13.58 -16.24 4.72
N HIS A 591 12.71 -16.49 3.74
CA HIS A 591 11.95 -15.43 3.06
C HIS A 591 11.20 -14.56 4.09
N PHE A 592 10.41 -15.18 4.97
CA PHE A 592 9.67 -14.42 5.97
C PHE A 592 10.57 -13.75 7.02
N ALA A 593 11.70 -14.35 7.37
CA ALA A 593 12.65 -13.75 8.30
C ALA A 593 13.28 -12.46 7.74
N LEU A 594 13.72 -12.47 6.50
CA LEU A 594 14.34 -11.31 5.85
C LEU A 594 13.30 -10.20 5.57
N TYR A 595 12.10 -10.57 5.14
CA TYR A 595 11.03 -9.60 4.95
C TYR A 595 10.53 -9.02 6.27
N TYR A 596 10.48 -9.80 7.35
CA TYR A 596 10.17 -9.27 8.68
C TYR A 596 11.15 -8.19 9.10
N LEU A 597 12.45 -8.40 8.86
CA LEU A 597 13.48 -7.42 9.16
C LEU A 597 13.35 -6.16 8.27
N ALA A 598 13.17 -6.34 6.96
CA ALA A 598 13.06 -5.24 6.01
C ALA A 598 11.82 -4.38 6.26
N TYR A 599 10.64 -4.98 6.40
CA TYR A 599 9.41 -4.25 6.65
C TYR A 599 9.38 -3.60 8.03
N ARG A 600 9.92 -4.25 9.04
CA ARG A 600 9.99 -3.66 10.37
C ARG A 600 10.84 -2.39 10.38
N TYR A 601 11.93 -2.38 9.62
CA TYR A 601 12.72 -1.17 9.39
C TYR A 601 11.91 -0.11 8.65
N ASN A 602 11.33 -0.49 7.51
CA ASN A 602 10.60 0.45 6.65
C ASN A 602 9.40 1.09 7.37
N PHE A 603 8.67 0.35 8.21
CA PHE A 603 7.57 0.90 8.99
C PHE A 603 8.03 1.84 10.09
N LEU A 604 9.15 1.57 10.72
CA LEU A 604 9.69 2.46 11.75
C LEU A 604 10.25 3.76 11.15
N TYR A 605 10.89 3.68 9.96
CA TYR A 605 11.72 4.77 9.48
C TYR A 605 11.31 5.37 8.13
N VAL A 606 10.54 4.66 7.31
CA VAL A 606 10.25 5.06 5.92
C VAL A 606 8.77 5.32 5.68
N TYR A 607 7.92 4.31 5.85
CA TYR A 607 6.52 4.38 5.45
C TYR A 607 5.65 5.14 6.44
N ASP A 608 4.73 5.95 5.91
CA ASP A 608 3.62 6.52 6.68
C ASP A 608 2.32 5.79 6.37
N GLN A 609 1.32 5.93 7.25
CA GLN A 609 0.00 5.35 7.08
C GLN A 609 -1.06 6.45 7.06
N ILE A 610 -1.61 6.66 5.87
CA ILE A 610 -2.70 7.62 5.67
C ILE A 610 -4.05 6.94 5.93
N TYR A 611 -4.20 5.69 5.45
CA TYR A 611 -5.45 4.94 5.55
C TYR A 611 -5.29 3.77 6.49
N GLU A 612 -6.29 3.55 7.34
CA GLU A 612 -6.29 2.46 8.30
C GLU A 612 -7.60 1.68 8.22
N THR A 613 -7.51 0.37 8.08
CA THR A 613 -8.66 -0.54 8.00
C THR A 613 -9.04 -1.13 9.35
N ASN A 614 -8.35 -0.71 10.42
CA ASN A 614 -8.48 -1.28 11.78
C ASN A 614 -8.25 -2.80 11.79
N GLY A 615 -7.28 -3.28 11.00
CA GLY A 615 -6.88 -4.69 10.94
C GLY A 615 -7.71 -5.57 10.00
N ASN A 616 -8.64 -5.03 9.22
CA ASN A 616 -9.43 -5.84 8.28
C ASN A 616 -8.57 -6.49 7.18
N LEU A 617 -7.46 -5.87 6.81
CA LEU A 617 -6.48 -6.44 5.88
C LEU A 617 -5.92 -7.78 6.38
N PHE A 618 -5.68 -7.89 7.68
CA PHE A 618 -5.27 -9.16 8.32
C PHE A 618 -6.35 -10.23 8.16
N VAL A 619 -7.62 -9.90 8.41
CA VAL A 619 -8.74 -10.84 8.27
C VAL A 619 -8.80 -11.39 6.86
N HIS A 620 -8.74 -10.51 5.85
CA HIS A 620 -8.72 -10.91 4.44
C HIS A 620 -7.48 -11.74 4.08
N ALA A 621 -6.31 -11.42 4.63
CA ALA A 621 -5.09 -12.21 4.41
C ALA A 621 -5.22 -13.64 4.96
N MET A 622 -5.81 -13.80 6.15
CA MET A 622 -6.06 -15.12 6.72
C MET A 622 -7.10 -15.90 5.90
N GLU A 623 -8.16 -15.25 5.42
CA GLU A 623 -9.11 -15.88 4.50
C GLU A 623 -8.46 -16.34 3.19
N GLN A 624 -7.54 -15.55 2.64
CA GLN A 624 -6.77 -15.92 1.45
C GLN A 624 -5.87 -17.12 1.73
N PHE A 625 -5.27 -17.21 2.91
CA PHE A 625 -4.42 -18.35 3.26
C PHE A 625 -5.21 -19.65 3.41
N PHE A 626 -6.52 -19.62 3.78
CA PHE A 626 -7.35 -20.82 3.75
C PHE A 626 -7.42 -21.48 2.36
N TRP A 627 -7.40 -20.69 1.28
CA TRP A 627 -7.32 -21.25 -0.07
C TRP A 627 -6.02 -22.03 -0.30
N GLY A 628 -4.91 -21.55 0.25
CA GLY A 628 -3.63 -22.28 0.24
C GLY A 628 -3.74 -23.63 0.96
N ILE A 629 -4.40 -23.67 2.12
CA ILE A 629 -4.63 -24.93 2.88
C ILE A 629 -5.49 -25.90 2.08
N PHE A 630 -6.56 -25.42 1.44
CA PHE A 630 -7.43 -26.28 0.64
C PHE A 630 -6.68 -26.86 -0.58
N ILE A 631 -5.88 -26.06 -1.28
CA ILE A 631 -5.07 -26.56 -2.41
C ILE A 631 -4.06 -27.58 -1.90
N PHE A 632 -3.40 -27.34 -0.79
CA PHE A 632 -2.47 -28.27 -0.14
C PHE A 632 -3.11 -29.64 0.10
N GLN A 633 -4.27 -29.67 0.75
CA GLN A 633 -4.97 -30.90 1.08
C GLN A 633 -5.55 -31.60 -0.16
N LEU A 634 -6.12 -30.84 -1.10
CA LEU A 634 -6.61 -31.40 -2.37
C LEU A 634 -5.47 -32.03 -3.18
N THR A 635 -4.30 -31.39 -3.19
CA THR A 635 -3.12 -31.96 -3.86
C THR A 635 -2.69 -33.25 -3.19
N LEU A 636 -2.67 -33.32 -1.86
CA LEU A 636 -2.33 -34.54 -1.15
C LEU A 636 -3.33 -35.67 -1.44
N ILE A 637 -4.64 -35.37 -1.42
CA ILE A 637 -5.68 -36.34 -1.77
C ILE A 637 -5.44 -36.87 -3.18
N GLY A 638 -5.18 -36.01 -4.16
CA GLY A 638 -4.87 -36.41 -5.52
C GLY A 638 -3.63 -37.28 -5.63
N LEU A 639 -2.56 -36.94 -4.88
CA LEU A 639 -1.34 -37.75 -4.81
C LEU A 639 -1.58 -39.15 -4.23
N MET A 640 -2.43 -39.24 -3.20
CA MET A 640 -2.80 -40.57 -2.63
C MET A 640 -3.60 -41.40 -3.62
N VAL A 641 -4.50 -40.78 -4.37
CA VAL A 641 -5.28 -41.48 -5.42
C VAL A 641 -4.38 -41.97 -6.55
N LEU A 642 -3.42 -41.15 -7.00
CA LEU A 642 -2.50 -41.49 -8.07
C LEU A 642 -1.56 -42.66 -7.71
N ASN A 643 -1.21 -42.78 -6.44
CA ASN A 643 -0.33 -43.84 -5.94
C ASN A 643 -1.12 -45.06 -5.40
N ASP A 644 -2.41 -45.20 -5.72
CA ASP A 644 -3.32 -46.26 -5.26
C ASP A 644 -3.31 -46.47 -3.72
N ALA A 645 -2.99 -45.39 -2.98
CA ALA A 645 -2.91 -45.39 -1.51
C ALA A 645 -4.29 -45.12 -0.89
N HIS A 646 -5.20 -46.10 -0.95
CA HIS A 646 -6.61 -45.89 -0.60
C HIS A 646 -6.82 -45.45 0.85
N ILE A 647 -6.16 -46.10 1.85
CA ILE A 647 -6.37 -45.74 3.26
C ILE A 647 -5.78 -44.34 3.57
N PRO A 648 -4.52 -44.03 3.20
CA PRO A 648 -4.00 -42.66 3.31
C PRO A 648 -4.88 -41.62 2.63
N GLY A 649 -5.46 -41.97 1.46
CA GLY A 649 -6.38 -41.11 0.72
C GLY A 649 -7.66 -40.78 1.51
N VAL A 650 -8.29 -41.81 2.11
CA VAL A 650 -9.48 -41.63 2.97
C VAL A 650 -9.15 -40.76 4.18
N LEU A 651 -8.01 -40.97 4.85
CA LEU A 651 -7.57 -40.12 5.94
C LEU A 651 -7.37 -38.67 5.52
N ALA A 652 -6.80 -38.42 4.33
CA ALA A 652 -6.65 -37.06 3.81
C ALA A 652 -8.00 -36.40 3.51
N VAL A 653 -9.02 -37.14 3.02
CA VAL A 653 -10.39 -36.64 2.82
C VAL A 653 -11.04 -36.30 4.15
N ILE A 654 -10.88 -37.13 5.17
CA ILE A 654 -11.41 -36.85 6.52
C ILE A 654 -10.78 -35.54 7.05
N LEU A 655 -9.46 -35.37 6.89
CA LEU A 655 -8.79 -34.12 7.29
C LEU A 655 -9.36 -32.90 6.56
N PHE A 656 -9.62 -33.03 5.26
CA PHE A 656 -10.21 -31.95 4.46
C PHE A 656 -11.58 -31.52 4.98
N ILE A 657 -12.45 -32.49 5.31
CA ILE A 657 -13.78 -32.22 5.89
C ILE A 657 -13.64 -31.53 7.27
N ILE A 658 -12.73 -32.02 8.11
CA ILE A 658 -12.44 -31.41 9.43
C ILE A 658 -11.98 -29.97 9.24
N THR A 659 -11.08 -29.73 8.28
CA THR A 659 -10.55 -28.40 8.00
C THR A 659 -11.65 -27.43 7.56
N ILE A 660 -12.52 -27.85 6.63
CA ILE A 660 -13.65 -27.02 6.20
C ILE A 660 -14.55 -26.68 7.40
N SER A 661 -14.90 -27.69 8.21
CA SER A 661 -15.74 -27.48 9.40
C SER A 661 -15.11 -26.51 10.40
N THR A 662 -13.79 -26.64 10.63
CA THR A 662 -13.05 -25.75 11.54
C THR A 662 -12.95 -24.33 10.99
N VAL A 663 -12.67 -24.17 9.69
CA VAL A 663 -12.61 -22.86 9.04
C VAL A 663 -13.98 -22.16 9.09
N LEU A 664 -15.08 -22.89 8.85
CA LEU A 664 -16.43 -22.34 9.01
C LEU A 664 -16.70 -21.96 10.47
N GLY A 665 -16.26 -22.79 11.42
CA GLY A 665 -16.36 -22.49 12.86
C GLY A 665 -15.57 -21.21 13.22
N ILE A 666 -14.36 -21.06 12.74
CA ILE A 666 -13.54 -19.85 12.92
C ILE A 666 -14.24 -18.62 12.34
N ARG A 667 -14.77 -18.71 11.12
CA ARG A 667 -15.53 -17.62 10.50
C ARG A 667 -16.75 -17.22 11.31
N VAL A 668 -17.57 -18.19 11.71
CA VAL A 668 -18.77 -17.92 12.53
C VAL A 668 -18.37 -17.30 13.87
N TYR A 669 -17.34 -17.84 14.51
CA TYR A 669 -16.92 -17.38 15.83
C TYR A 669 -16.29 -15.98 15.83
N PHE A 670 -15.43 -15.66 14.84
CA PHE A 670 -14.68 -14.42 14.84
C PHE A 670 -15.28 -13.31 13.95
N GLN A 671 -15.92 -13.66 12.84
CA GLN A 671 -16.43 -12.67 11.88
C GLN A 671 -17.92 -12.37 12.05
N HIS A 672 -18.72 -13.36 12.41
CA HIS A 672 -20.17 -13.20 12.58
C HIS A 672 -20.58 -13.02 14.04
N ASN A 673 -19.67 -13.17 14.99
CA ASN A 673 -19.98 -12.92 16.39
C ASN A 673 -20.04 -11.40 16.65
N PRO A 674 -21.15 -10.86 17.15
CA PRO A 674 -21.27 -9.45 17.50
C PRO A 674 -20.16 -8.97 18.47
N LYS A 675 -19.71 -9.85 19.37
CA LYS A 675 -18.62 -9.54 20.31
C LYS A 675 -17.26 -9.33 19.64
N ALA A 676 -17.05 -9.92 18.46
CA ALA A 676 -15.83 -9.72 17.68
C ALA A 676 -15.95 -8.52 16.72
N ALA A 677 -17.14 -8.30 16.16
CA ALA A 677 -17.40 -7.23 15.21
C ALA A 677 -17.55 -5.86 15.89
N PHE A 678 -18.12 -5.82 17.09
CA PHE A 678 -18.40 -4.59 17.84
C PHE A 678 -17.65 -4.57 19.17
N LEU A 679 -17.42 -3.36 19.67
CA LEU A 679 -16.88 -3.18 21.01
C LEU A 679 -17.89 -3.66 22.04
N PRO A 680 -17.50 -4.49 23.01
CA PRO A 680 -18.36 -4.88 24.14
C PRO A 680 -18.80 -3.67 24.97
N ALA A 681 -20.01 -3.69 25.50
CA ALA A 681 -20.60 -2.57 26.24
C ALA A 681 -19.75 -2.12 27.46
N ASN A 682 -19.08 -3.05 28.10
CA ASN A 682 -18.13 -2.75 29.19
C ASN A 682 -16.88 -1.98 28.73
N LEU A 683 -16.37 -2.27 27.53
CA LEU A 683 -15.24 -1.52 26.96
C LEU A 683 -15.66 -0.17 26.36
N MET A 684 -16.91 -0.05 25.94
CA MET A 684 -17.47 1.25 25.54
C MET A 684 -17.70 2.20 26.71
N GLY A 685 -17.66 1.74 27.94
CA GLY A 685 -17.98 2.52 29.13
C GLY A 685 -19.48 2.67 29.37
N VAL A 686 -20.31 1.87 28.71
CA VAL A 686 -21.77 1.84 28.93
C VAL A 686 -22.11 1.19 30.28
N ILE A 687 -21.27 0.27 30.72
CA ILE A 687 -21.42 -0.42 32.01
C ILE A 687 -20.21 -0.08 32.88
N ASP A 688 -20.45 0.45 34.06
CA ASP A 688 -19.38 0.66 35.05
C ASP A 688 -18.86 -0.71 35.52
N MET A 689 -17.57 -0.96 35.25
CA MET A 689 -16.93 -2.24 35.60
C MET A 689 -16.87 -2.50 37.11
N LYS A 690 -16.97 -1.45 37.95
CA LYS A 690 -16.94 -1.60 39.41
C LYS A 690 -18.32 -1.92 39.99
N THR A 691 -19.36 -1.32 39.45
CA THR A 691 -20.73 -1.44 39.97
C THR A 691 -21.61 -2.39 39.17
N GLY A 692 -21.22 -2.75 37.94
CA GLY A 692 -22.03 -3.54 37.02
C GLY A 692 -23.33 -2.84 36.55
N GLN A 693 -23.47 -1.53 36.86
CA GLN A 693 -24.63 -0.75 36.49
C GLN A 693 -24.41 -0.02 35.17
N VAL A 694 -25.51 0.21 34.44
CA VAL A 694 -25.49 1.03 33.22
C VAL A 694 -25.19 2.47 33.60
N VAL A 695 -24.17 3.06 32.96
CA VAL A 695 -23.81 4.46 33.19
C VAL A 695 -24.91 5.37 32.66
N ASP A 696 -25.41 6.24 33.50
CA ASP A 696 -26.46 7.18 33.11
C ASP A 696 -25.86 8.40 32.42
N PHE A 697 -25.84 8.37 31.10
CA PHE A 697 -25.28 9.44 30.28
C PHE A 697 -26.11 10.72 30.26
N THR A 698 -27.34 10.71 30.81
CA THR A 698 -28.16 11.92 30.86
C THR A 698 -27.69 12.88 31.93
N LYS A 699 -26.97 12.39 32.92
CA LYS A 699 -26.42 13.22 34.02
C LYS A 699 -25.11 13.95 33.67
N SER A 700 -24.38 13.49 32.64
CA SER A 700 -23.10 14.11 32.27
C SER A 700 -23.22 15.39 31.44
N THR A 701 -24.40 15.73 30.93
CA THR A 701 -24.63 16.93 30.11
C THR A 701 -25.02 18.18 30.96
N SER A 702 -25.24 18.03 32.23
CA SER A 702 -25.69 19.14 33.11
C SER A 702 -24.62 19.69 34.11
N SER A 703 -23.38 19.21 34.04
CA SER A 703 -22.31 19.64 34.98
C SER A 703 -21.01 20.09 34.34
N VAL A 704 -21.09 20.75 33.18
CA VAL A 704 -19.98 21.57 32.68
C VAL A 704 -20.37 23.04 32.87
N THR A 705 -20.58 23.44 34.12
CA THR A 705 -20.46 24.81 34.57
C THR A 705 -19.32 24.83 35.55
N GLU A 706 -18.34 25.64 35.25
CA GLU A 706 -17.26 26.21 36.02
C GLU A 706 -17.20 25.83 37.52
N ASP A 707 -15.99 25.57 38.00
CA ASP A 707 -15.51 25.33 39.35
C ASP A 707 -15.45 23.86 39.83
N GLU A 708 -14.41 23.16 39.37
CA GLU A 708 -13.74 22.24 40.27
C GLU A 708 -12.21 22.34 40.06
N LYS A 709 -11.59 22.94 41.07
CA LYS A 709 -10.16 22.84 41.32
C LYS A 709 -9.83 21.37 41.43
N VAL A 710 -9.05 20.88 40.47
CA VAL A 710 -8.50 19.52 40.48
C VAL A 710 -7.58 19.39 41.68
N ASP A 711 -8.04 18.63 42.66
CA ASP A 711 -7.22 18.15 43.75
C ASP A 711 -6.20 17.15 43.17
N GLN A 712 -4.92 17.54 43.20
CA GLN A 712 -3.78 16.73 42.78
C GLN A 712 -3.56 15.61 43.78
N GLY A 713 -4.20 14.48 43.58
CA GLY A 713 -4.09 13.37 44.51
C GLY A 713 -4.35 11.96 43.94
N SER A 714 -4.05 11.68 42.69
CA SER A 714 -3.91 10.28 42.24
C SER A 714 -2.61 10.09 41.48
N LYS A 715 -1.73 9.32 42.06
CA LYS A 715 -0.43 8.91 41.56
C LYS A 715 -0.57 8.30 40.19
N SER A 716 -0.38 9.08 39.13
CA SER A 716 0.08 8.56 37.86
C SER A 716 1.44 7.91 38.13
N LYS A 717 1.60 6.63 37.82
CA LYS A 717 2.92 6.02 37.70
C LYS A 717 3.67 6.85 36.66
N GLN A 718 4.47 7.78 37.13
CA GLN A 718 5.56 8.31 36.33
C GLN A 718 6.40 7.12 35.87
N ILE A 719 6.36 6.83 34.60
CA ILE A 719 7.41 6.07 33.95
C ILE A 719 8.66 6.92 34.18
N SER A 720 9.52 6.43 35.08
CA SER A 720 10.80 7.01 35.38
C SER A 720 11.56 7.15 34.04
N GLU A 721 11.63 8.37 33.56
CA GLU A 721 12.69 8.80 32.66
C GLU A 721 14.02 8.61 33.42
N LYS A 722 14.66 7.46 33.20
CA LYS A 722 16.10 7.40 33.43
C LYS A 722 16.73 8.35 32.41
N PRO A 723 17.51 9.36 32.87
CA PRO A 723 18.31 10.15 31.96
C PRO A 723 19.26 9.20 31.24
N LEU A 724 19.17 9.09 29.94
CA LEU A 724 20.20 8.55 29.06
C LEU A 724 21.37 9.56 29.00
N THR A 725 22.05 9.74 30.11
CA THR A 725 23.38 10.30 30.14
C THR A 725 24.34 9.12 29.95
N ASP A 726 24.78 8.96 28.73
CA ASP A 726 25.96 8.29 28.21
C ASP A 726 25.65 7.74 26.78
N ILE A 727 25.20 8.63 25.90
CA ILE A 727 25.33 8.48 24.45
C ILE A 727 26.12 9.69 23.99
N ASP A 728 27.31 9.43 23.48
CA ASP A 728 28.25 10.41 22.96
C ASP A 728 27.56 11.58 22.24
N ASP A 729 27.81 12.79 22.70
CA ASP A 729 27.29 14.08 22.24
C ASP A 729 27.71 14.48 20.81
N GLU A 730 27.76 13.55 19.85
CA GLU A 730 28.29 13.83 18.52
C GLU A 730 27.35 13.45 17.36
N TYR A 731 26.00 13.53 17.59
CA TYR A 731 25.10 13.44 16.44
C TYR A 731 23.80 14.21 16.65
N THR A 732 23.88 15.51 16.62
CA THR A 732 22.77 16.34 16.18
C THR A 732 22.66 16.15 14.67
N SER A 733 21.63 15.42 14.22
CA SER A 733 21.24 15.38 12.82
C SER A 733 21.15 16.84 12.33
N PRO A 734 21.86 17.22 11.25
CA PRO A 734 21.77 18.58 10.70
C PRO A 734 20.37 18.89 10.12
N TYR A 735 19.42 17.99 10.25
CA TYR A 735 18.07 18.06 9.70
C TYR A 735 16.97 18.02 10.78
N VAL A 736 17.17 18.67 11.92
CA VAL A 736 16.03 18.91 12.82
C VAL A 736 15.16 20.00 12.20
N VAL A 737 14.21 19.56 11.39
CA VAL A 737 13.21 20.43 10.79
C VAL A 737 11.97 20.33 11.65
N HIS A 738 11.65 21.39 12.40
CA HIS A 738 10.35 21.54 13.03
C HIS A 738 9.35 21.86 11.92
N ILE A 739 8.74 20.83 11.34
CA ILE A 739 7.61 21.00 10.44
C ILE A 739 6.36 20.96 11.31
N GLU A 740 5.70 22.10 11.48
CA GLU A 740 4.42 22.25 12.18
C GLU A 740 3.23 21.58 11.42
N HIS A 741 3.47 20.45 10.77
CA HIS A 741 2.43 19.76 10.00
C HIS A 741 1.42 18.99 10.87
N GLY A 742 1.71 18.75 12.15
CA GLY A 742 0.83 17.98 13.02
C GLY A 742 -0.37 18.75 13.59
N ASP A 743 -0.30 20.06 13.63
CA ASP A 743 -1.36 20.86 14.26
C ASP A 743 -2.46 21.25 13.28
N SER A 744 -2.16 21.43 12.00
CA SER A 744 -3.17 21.77 11.00
C SER A 744 -4.19 20.66 10.76
N ASP A 745 -3.77 19.41 10.75
CA ASP A 745 -4.67 18.27 10.53
C ASP A 745 -5.56 18.02 11.76
N LYS A 746 -4.99 18.13 12.96
CA LYS A 746 -5.76 18.07 14.22
C LYS A 746 -6.73 19.26 14.38
N GLU A 747 -6.33 20.43 13.91
CA GLU A 747 -7.16 21.63 13.92
C GLU A 747 -8.30 21.52 12.90
N LEU A 748 -8.04 20.96 11.72
CA LEU A 748 -9.05 20.70 10.71
C LEU A 748 -10.04 19.62 11.16
N GLU A 749 -9.59 18.54 11.80
CA GLU A 749 -10.47 17.52 12.38
C GLU A 749 -11.41 18.09 13.46
N ARG A 750 -10.97 19.12 14.20
CA ARG A 750 -11.79 19.83 15.19
C ARG A 750 -12.65 20.93 14.59
N SER A 751 -12.37 21.32 13.36
CA SER A 751 -13.05 22.42 12.68
C SER A 751 -14.50 22.10 12.33
N GLU A 752 -15.27 23.15 12.08
CA GLU A 752 -16.65 23.02 11.58
C GLU A 752 -16.73 22.38 10.19
N ASN A 753 -15.64 22.38 9.45
CA ASN A 753 -15.55 21.90 8.07
C ASN A 753 -14.91 20.53 7.94
N ALA A 754 -14.73 19.78 9.05
CA ALA A 754 -14.00 18.50 9.05
C ALA A 754 -14.48 17.52 7.96
N TYR A 755 -15.79 17.38 7.78
CA TYR A 755 -16.38 16.49 6.75
C TYR A 755 -17.15 17.25 5.67
N THR A 756 -16.79 18.51 5.44
CA THR A 756 -17.28 19.25 4.28
C THR A 756 -16.46 18.86 3.05
N HIS A 757 -17.12 18.77 1.90
CA HIS A 757 -16.44 18.43 0.64
C HIS A 757 -15.27 19.40 0.36
N PRO A 758 -14.04 18.92 0.04
CA PRO A 758 -12.86 19.78 -0.11
C PRO A 758 -13.07 20.95 -1.08
N ALA A 759 -13.73 20.74 -2.22
CA ALA A 759 -13.99 21.80 -3.20
C ALA A 759 -14.81 22.99 -2.65
N LEU A 760 -15.61 22.77 -1.56
CA LEU A 760 -16.41 23.83 -0.95
C LEU A 760 -15.57 24.75 -0.05
N ILE A 761 -14.46 24.24 0.51
CA ILE A 761 -13.67 24.95 1.53
C ILE A 761 -12.29 25.41 1.06
N VAL A 762 -11.79 24.89 -0.08
CA VAL A 762 -10.46 25.26 -0.59
C VAL A 762 -10.37 26.77 -0.84
N THR A 763 -9.39 27.42 -0.21
CA THR A 763 -9.15 28.86 -0.29
C THR A 763 -8.52 29.29 -1.62
N ASN A 764 -8.33 30.58 -1.83
CA ASN A 764 -7.61 31.09 -3.00
C ASN A 764 -6.14 30.66 -2.91
N PRO A 765 -5.56 30.16 -4.01
CA PRO A 765 -4.22 29.62 -3.99
C PRO A 765 -3.16 30.70 -3.78
N LEU A 766 -2.11 30.31 -3.08
CA LEU A 766 -0.91 31.11 -2.91
C LEU A 766 0.10 30.78 -4.01
N VAL A 767 0.46 31.75 -4.83
CA VAL A 767 1.49 31.61 -5.87
C VAL A 767 2.88 31.64 -5.23
N TRP A 768 3.70 30.63 -5.48
CA TRP A 768 5.03 30.52 -4.85
C TRP A 768 6.15 30.74 -5.86
N ILE A 769 6.82 31.91 -5.78
CA ILE A 769 7.86 32.36 -6.70
C ILE A 769 9.22 32.31 -5.98
N PRO A 770 10.25 31.62 -6.51
CA PRO A 770 11.54 31.54 -5.84
C PRO A 770 12.28 32.88 -5.88
N GLN A 771 13.01 33.21 -4.82
CA GLN A 771 13.89 34.37 -4.75
C GLN A 771 15.06 34.22 -5.73
N ASP A 772 15.38 35.28 -6.42
CA ASP A 772 16.56 35.40 -7.26
C ASP A 772 17.49 36.51 -6.74
N ARG A 773 18.78 36.44 -7.11
CA ARG A 773 19.82 37.38 -6.65
C ARG A 773 19.66 38.79 -7.20
N THR A 774 18.85 38.99 -8.23
CA THR A 774 18.61 40.27 -8.89
C THR A 774 17.34 40.97 -8.39
N GLU A 775 16.64 40.35 -7.42
CA GLU A 775 15.38 40.83 -6.85
C GLU A 775 14.23 40.94 -7.84
N MET A 776 14.35 40.38 -9.05
CA MET A 776 13.28 40.38 -10.07
C MET A 776 12.01 39.69 -9.58
N TYR A 777 12.15 38.73 -8.67
CA TYR A 777 11.03 38.06 -8.04
C TYR A 777 10.07 39.01 -7.30
N LYS A 778 10.57 40.14 -6.77
CA LYS A 778 9.76 41.16 -6.09
C LYS A 778 8.78 41.82 -7.05
N GLU A 779 9.25 42.14 -8.28
CA GLU A 779 8.43 42.66 -9.37
C GLU A 779 7.33 41.66 -9.76
N GLU A 780 7.65 40.36 -9.92
CA GLU A 780 6.64 39.36 -10.30
C GLU A 780 5.64 39.12 -9.18
N ILE A 781 6.07 39.13 -7.89
CA ILE A 781 5.16 39.10 -6.72
C ILE A 781 4.22 40.29 -6.77
N LYS A 782 4.74 41.52 -6.99
CA LYS A 782 3.93 42.72 -7.07
C LYS A 782 2.89 42.63 -8.20
N ARG A 783 3.31 42.17 -9.40
CA ARG A 783 2.42 41.94 -10.55
C ARG A 783 1.32 40.90 -10.26
N CYS A 784 1.63 39.85 -9.47
CA CYS A 784 0.63 38.92 -8.99
C CYS A 784 -0.37 39.60 -8.04
N GLN A 785 0.13 40.37 -7.07
CA GLN A 785 -0.71 41.11 -6.10
C GLN A 785 -1.59 42.20 -6.81
N ASP A 786 -1.01 42.96 -7.72
CA ASP A 786 -1.75 43.96 -8.51
C ASP A 786 -2.87 43.30 -9.37
N SER A 787 -2.70 42.05 -9.73
CA SER A 787 -3.73 41.25 -10.43
C SER A 787 -4.72 40.55 -9.49
N GLY A 788 -4.58 40.70 -8.16
CA GLY A 788 -5.48 40.10 -7.16
C GLY A 788 -5.12 38.68 -6.72
N LEU A 789 -3.90 38.20 -7.01
CA LEU A 789 -3.41 36.91 -6.55
C LEU A 789 -2.48 37.07 -5.35
N ASN A 790 -2.63 36.23 -4.35
CA ASN A 790 -1.66 36.16 -3.27
C ASN A 790 -0.38 35.48 -3.77
N ALA A 791 0.77 36.09 -3.50
CA ALA A 791 2.06 35.53 -3.90
C ALA A 791 3.11 35.67 -2.80
N THR A 792 4.03 34.71 -2.72
CA THR A 792 5.13 34.69 -1.76
C THR A 792 6.40 34.10 -2.36
N SER A 793 7.55 34.46 -1.77
CA SER A 793 8.84 33.87 -2.08
C SER A 793 9.48 33.19 -0.86
N ARG A 794 8.74 33.09 0.24
CA ARG A 794 9.25 32.63 1.52
C ARG A 794 9.84 31.21 1.39
N GLY A 795 11.09 31.01 1.85
CA GLY A 795 11.73 29.72 1.89
C GLY A 795 12.19 29.14 0.55
N ALA A 796 12.02 29.82 -0.57
CA ALA A 796 12.48 29.35 -1.88
C ALA A 796 13.49 30.31 -2.51
N LYS A 797 14.58 29.82 -3.08
CA LYS A 797 15.62 30.62 -3.76
C LYS A 797 16.18 29.88 -4.97
N ILE A 798 16.71 30.64 -5.93
CA ILE A 798 17.46 30.10 -7.08
C ILE A 798 18.98 30.21 -6.73
N ASN A 799 19.66 29.07 -6.74
CA ASN A 799 21.09 28.99 -6.44
C ASN A 799 21.97 29.46 -7.62
N GLU A 800 23.29 29.49 -7.40
CA GLU A 800 24.29 29.85 -8.43
C GLU A 800 24.30 28.95 -9.66
N LYS A 801 23.80 27.71 -9.53
CA LYS A 801 23.64 26.75 -10.63
C LYS A 801 22.31 26.88 -11.36
N TYR A 802 21.57 27.94 -11.11
CA TYR A 802 20.24 28.23 -11.68
C TYR A 802 19.20 27.14 -11.33
N LYS A 803 19.31 26.51 -10.17
CA LYS A 803 18.34 25.51 -9.67
C LYS A 803 17.61 26.07 -8.46
N VAL A 804 16.34 25.76 -8.36
CA VAL A 804 15.53 26.11 -7.19
C VAL A 804 15.93 25.24 -5.99
N GLU A 805 16.13 25.90 -4.86
CA GLU A 805 16.31 25.28 -3.54
C GLU A 805 15.19 25.75 -2.62
N VAL A 806 14.69 24.86 -1.79
CA VAL A 806 13.62 25.13 -0.84
C VAL A 806 14.10 24.83 0.57
N ASP A 807 13.97 25.81 1.44
CA ASP A 807 14.13 25.66 2.88
C ASP A 807 12.76 25.25 3.46
N ILE A 808 12.62 23.96 3.76
CA ILE A 808 11.37 23.36 4.23
C ILE A 808 10.88 24.03 5.52
N THR A 809 11.80 24.49 6.39
CA THR A 809 11.45 25.12 7.67
C THR A 809 10.80 26.49 7.51
N LYS A 810 11.08 27.17 6.41
CA LYS A 810 10.58 28.50 6.08
C LYS A 810 9.51 28.48 4.98
N ALA A 811 9.17 27.32 4.49
CA ALA A 811 8.15 27.16 3.45
C ALA A 811 6.80 27.72 3.95
N PRO A 812 6.00 28.32 3.04
CA PRO A 812 4.64 28.70 3.40
C PRO A 812 3.80 27.45 3.66
N ASN A 813 2.79 27.56 4.52
CA ASN A 813 1.84 26.50 4.74
C ASN A 813 0.93 26.38 3.50
N ILE A 814 1.12 25.32 2.70
CA ILE A 814 0.42 25.11 1.42
C ILE A 814 -0.45 23.83 1.51
N THR A 815 -0.53 23.20 2.66
CA THR A 815 -1.19 21.89 2.85
C THR A 815 -2.66 21.89 2.50
N ASP A 816 -3.34 23.02 2.55
CA ASP A 816 -4.76 23.13 2.25
C ASP A 816 -5.13 23.10 0.73
N GLU A 817 -4.14 23.06 -0.16
CA GLU A 817 -4.35 23.19 -1.60
C GLU A 817 -4.14 21.90 -2.41
N LEU A 818 -3.70 20.81 -1.76
CA LEU A 818 -3.21 19.59 -2.44
C LEU A 818 -4.22 18.42 -2.49
N TYR A 819 -5.44 18.59 -2.01
CA TYR A 819 -6.48 17.55 -2.04
C TYR A 819 -7.48 17.77 -3.16
#